data_b8c9f24632cc6b0c8ce14d885876453e
#
_entry.id   b8c9f24632cc6b0c8ce14d885876453e
#
_cell.length_a   1.000
_cell.length_b   1.000
_cell.length_c   1.000
_cell.angle_alpha   90.00
_cell.angle_beta   90.00
_cell.angle_gamma   90.00
#
_symmetry.space_group_name_H-M   'P 1'
#
loop_
_entity.id
_entity.type
_entity.pdbx_description
1 polymer ?
#
loop_
_entity_poly.entity_id
_entity_poly.type
_entity_poly.pdbx_seq_one_letter_code
_entity_poly.pdbx_strand_id
1 'polypeptide(L)'
;MTKIQKSKKTIASLLAGILLCQVSAFGVSQTSVNAENPARKMSFEVVGEGSVTVTDVEDCIRTVQSGSEITVPDGMCIRVHSDAEEDTRISMKILDEEGRYELEDTSATEGKSYWRDITAMGMNKKVIITFGEEAGRSSVYSRRMVQARGNQQKPEVGDVFTGNCVVTAVNGGNGHTVHGVTMGGFTGILASVTANGGCADHTAAAPYTGQECTYKYTITAVNKATGEVTGNLYCTSVTGATDGVTKDSSGRLIGYQRVSGTAIIHRSYNGYAKLKKGKTLTTLTDGNAEYSLEGAAYGVYSDRGATRENAVFTTDKNGESNTLELEEGMYYVKEKKAPKGYKLDERIYPVTVTSGQTAEVNVKDVPVYSDIELLLDKIDQESKEGKALGGGSLEGAEFTVRFYEGRYTQESLPEKPSKVWVLRTKKENDVCRSKLGKEYQISGDDFYYAENGDKPVLPLGTVSIEETKAPKGYMLEQAYIEGDNGKLAENYYLTQIVQNGNQTNIQGGNNYKIADRICRGDIEFQKKDEETQMAMAGIPFQITSVTTGECHRIMTDENGYFSSASDYTKHSKDTNSGQSESGVWFGTNSNGESAEVNDAYGAFPYDTYRLEELRCEENVDKVLYKGTFRISRDRYVVDLGTILNPDLTIATSAKDEATGTHYSNADEKVTIIDAVTYTGLKKGQEYQLIGTLMDQKTGEPILIDGKPV
;
A
#
# COMPACT_ATOMS: atom_id res chain seq x y z
N MET A 1 23.07 7.43 -53.18
CA MET A 1 24.52 7.43 -52.98
C MET A 1 24.74 7.88 -51.55
N THR A 2 25.21 7.22 -50.65
CA THR A 2 26.09 6.20 -50.26
C THR A 2 25.95 6.14 -48.73
N LYS A 3 25.47 5.08 -48.19
CA LYS A 3 26.15 4.13 -47.27
C LYS A 3 27.04 4.81 -46.21
N ILE A 4 26.79 4.56 -44.92
CA ILE A 4 27.47 3.53 -44.17
C ILE A 4 26.71 3.24 -42.87
N GLN A 5 26.45 2.04 -42.68
CA GLN A 5 26.04 1.14 -41.64
C GLN A 5 27.15 0.91 -40.60
N LYS A 6 26.69 0.51 -39.40
CA LYS A 6 27.33 -0.32 -38.39
C LYS A 6 28.23 0.39 -37.37
N SER A 7 27.82 0.35 -36.09
CA SER A 7 28.30 -0.71 -35.19
C SER A 7 27.59 -0.66 -33.84
N LYS A 8 26.89 -1.75 -33.51
CA LYS A 8 26.58 -2.12 -32.12
C LYS A 8 27.82 -2.79 -31.53
N LYS A 9 28.23 -2.40 -30.35
CA LYS A 9 28.61 -3.28 -29.23
C LYS A 9 29.32 -2.49 -28.13
N THR A 10 28.81 -2.73 -26.88
CA THR A 10 29.58 -2.82 -25.63
C THR A 10 30.23 -1.53 -25.12
N ILE A 11 29.62 -0.96 -24.08
CA ILE A 11 30.29 -0.57 -22.85
C ILE A 11 29.21 -0.53 -21.77
N ALA A 12 29.07 -1.62 -21.05
CA ALA A 12 28.65 -1.62 -19.66
C ALA A 12 29.95 -1.53 -18.86
N SER A 13 30.03 -0.59 -18.00
CA SER A 13 30.95 -0.44 -16.86
C SER A 13 31.52 0.96 -16.79
N LEU A 14 31.49 1.48 -15.60
CA LEU A 14 32.05 2.76 -15.09
C LEU A 14 31.16 3.99 -15.28
N LEU A 15 30.37 4.24 -14.27
CA LEU A 15 30.16 5.59 -13.70
C LEU A 15 29.54 5.44 -12.30
N ALA A 16 30.34 4.94 -11.38
CA ALA A 16 30.22 5.27 -9.96
C ALA A 16 31.16 6.47 -9.74
N GLY A 17 30.62 7.63 -9.58
CA GLY A 17 31.41 8.85 -9.46
C GLY A 17 30.55 10.00 -8.97
N ILE A 18 30.51 10.15 -7.65
CA ILE A 18 30.45 11.44 -6.93
C ILE A 18 29.42 12.46 -7.42
N LEU A 19 28.30 12.54 -6.72
CA LEU A 19 27.53 13.77 -6.63
C LEU A 19 27.51 14.25 -5.18
N LEU A 20 28.46 15.14 -4.85
CA LEU A 20 28.37 16.02 -3.70
C LEU A 20 27.25 17.03 -3.97
N CYS A 21 26.14 16.92 -3.29
CA CYS A 21 25.19 18.02 -3.12
C CYS A 21 25.49 18.74 -1.81
N GLN A 22 26.08 19.92 -1.91
CA GLN A 22 26.02 20.92 -0.86
C GLN A 22 24.57 21.41 -0.73
N VAL A 23 23.94 21.16 0.40
CA VAL A 23 22.70 21.83 0.80
C VAL A 23 23.07 22.87 1.83
N SER A 24 22.91 24.12 1.44
CA SER A 24 22.99 25.28 2.30
C SER A 24 21.82 25.30 3.28
N ALA A 25 22.16 25.55 4.53
CA ALA A 25 21.25 25.68 5.65
C ALA A 25 20.24 26.82 5.48
N PHE A 26 18.96 26.53 5.69
CA PHE A 26 18.04 27.49 6.28
C PHE A 26 17.43 26.86 7.53
N GLY A 27 17.67 27.51 8.65
CA GLY A 27 17.20 27.09 9.94
C GLY A 27 15.70 27.26 10.09
N VAL A 28 15.05 26.20 10.56
CA VAL A 28 13.82 26.29 11.34
C VAL A 28 14.01 25.39 12.54
N SER A 29 14.07 26.03 13.69
CA SER A 29 14.03 25.40 15.00
C SER A 29 12.73 24.62 15.16
N GLN A 30 12.83 23.30 15.17
CA GLN A 30 11.84 22.45 15.84
C GLN A 30 12.60 21.50 16.75
N THR A 31 12.45 21.73 18.03
CA THR A 31 12.82 20.80 19.09
C THR A 31 11.92 19.58 19.00
N SER A 32 12.31 18.58 18.22
CA SER A 32 11.87 17.22 18.41
C SER A 32 12.93 16.54 19.27
N VAL A 33 12.56 16.19 20.49
CA VAL A 33 13.34 15.28 21.33
C VAL A 33 13.26 13.91 20.65
N ASN A 34 14.18 13.61 19.75
CA ASN A 34 14.49 12.26 19.37
C ASN A 34 15.15 11.60 20.58
N ALA A 35 14.42 10.74 21.28
CA ALA A 35 15.04 9.73 22.11
C ALA A 35 15.86 8.86 21.15
N GLU A 36 17.17 9.10 21.08
CA GLU A 36 18.10 8.20 20.38
C GLU A 36 17.94 6.83 21.03
N ASN A 37 17.51 5.84 20.27
CA ASN A 37 17.56 4.45 20.72
C ASN A 37 19.00 4.14 21.10
N PRO A 38 19.26 3.64 22.30
CA PRO A 38 20.62 3.39 22.75
C PRO A 38 21.28 2.38 21.80
N ALA A 39 22.48 2.70 21.35
CA ALA A 39 23.24 1.81 20.50
C ALA A 39 23.77 0.61 21.29
N ARG A 40 23.68 -0.60 20.70
CA ARG A 40 24.18 -1.84 21.30
C ARG A 40 25.43 -2.31 20.57
N LYS A 41 26.33 -2.92 21.30
CA LYS A 41 27.56 -3.48 20.76
C LYS A 41 27.39 -4.96 20.46
N MET A 42 27.84 -5.39 19.30
CA MET A 42 28.01 -6.79 18.94
C MET A 42 29.49 -7.05 18.70
N SER A 43 30.08 -7.93 19.49
CA SER A 43 31.46 -8.35 19.33
C SER A 43 31.52 -9.72 18.67
N PHE A 44 32.55 -9.94 17.85
CA PHE A 44 32.73 -11.15 17.07
C PHE A 44 34.00 -11.90 17.49
N GLU A 45 33.86 -13.21 17.65
CA GLU A 45 34.97 -14.13 17.80
C GLU A 45 34.89 -15.14 16.66
N VAL A 46 35.93 -15.18 15.83
CA VAL A 46 36.00 -16.10 14.67
C VAL A 46 37.10 -17.11 14.96
N VAL A 47 36.75 -18.36 14.93
CA VAL A 47 37.63 -19.51 15.24
C VAL A 47 37.74 -20.41 14.00
N GLY A 48 38.96 -20.71 13.56
CA GLY A 48 39.22 -21.52 12.36
C GLY A 48 39.39 -20.68 11.09
N GLU A 49 39.54 -21.36 9.95
CA GLU A 49 39.73 -20.73 8.63
C GLU A 49 38.41 -20.60 7.90
N GLY A 50 38.04 -19.36 7.57
CA GLY A 50 36.82 -18.99 6.84
C GLY A 50 36.61 -17.49 6.85
N SER A 51 35.70 -16.99 6.01
CA SER A 51 35.35 -15.60 5.94
C SER A 51 34.00 -15.33 6.61
N VAL A 52 33.91 -14.22 7.32
CA VAL A 52 32.69 -13.74 7.96
C VAL A 52 32.40 -12.32 7.52
N THR A 53 31.20 -12.08 7.03
CA THR A 53 30.73 -10.75 6.66
C THR A 53 29.46 -10.41 7.43
N VAL A 54 29.25 -9.12 7.65
CA VAL A 54 28.06 -8.59 8.31
C VAL A 54 27.44 -7.56 7.41
N THR A 55 26.14 -7.68 7.18
CA THR A 55 25.33 -6.67 6.51
C THR A 55 24.50 -5.95 7.56
N ASP A 56 24.66 -4.65 7.68
CA ASP A 56 23.90 -3.82 8.62
C ASP A 56 22.57 -3.33 8.00
N VAL A 57 21.85 -2.50 8.74
CA VAL A 57 20.56 -1.94 8.33
C VAL A 57 20.62 -0.96 7.15
N GLU A 58 21.81 -0.52 6.77
CA GLU A 58 22.07 0.36 5.63
C GLU A 58 22.57 -0.42 4.40
N ASP A 59 22.47 -1.76 4.44
CA ASP A 59 23.00 -2.70 3.44
C ASP A 59 24.54 -2.59 3.23
N CYS A 60 25.25 -2.01 4.21
CA CYS A 60 26.71 -1.96 4.19
C CYS A 60 27.29 -3.31 4.57
N ILE A 61 28.04 -3.93 3.67
CA ILE A 61 28.73 -5.20 3.90
C ILE A 61 30.11 -4.93 4.48
N ARG A 62 30.41 -5.54 5.64
CA ARG A 62 31.71 -5.44 6.32
C ARG A 62 32.28 -6.82 6.61
N THR A 63 33.53 -7.04 6.32
CA THR A 63 34.23 -8.26 6.77
C THR A 63 34.61 -8.10 8.23
N VAL A 64 34.28 -9.09 9.05
CA VAL A 64 34.62 -9.14 10.47
C VAL A 64 35.66 -10.20 10.74
N GLN A 65 36.52 -9.90 11.72
CA GLN A 65 37.56 -10.81 12.23
C GLN A 65 37.36 -10.99 13.72
N SER A 66 38.10 -11.94 14.32
CA SER A 66 38.07 -12.12 15.76
C SER A 66 38.46 -10.82 16.48
N GLY A 67 37.62 -10.36 17.42
CA GLY A 67 37.78 -9.10 18.10
C GLY A 67 37.10 -7.89 17.43
N SER A 68 36.46 -8.04 16.27
CA SER A 68 35.66 -6.98 15.66
C SER A 68 34.45 -6.62 16.52
N GLU A 69 34.16 -5.32 16.64
CA GLU A 69 32.93 -4.81 17.28
C GLU A 69 32.10 -4.00 16.28
N ILE A 70 30.80 -4.22 16.27
CA ILE A 70 29.84 -3.45 15.49
C ILE A 70 28.83 -2.85 16.45
N THR A 71 28.54 -1.55 16.28
CA THR A 71 27.51 -0.85 17.04
C THR A 71 26.24 -0.81 16.21
N VAL A 72 25.14 -1.29 16.78
CA VAL A 72 23.83 -1.38 16.14
C VAL A 72 22.78 -0.72 17.04
N PRO A 73 21.84 0.08 16.50
CA PRO A 73 20.73 0.62 17.29
C PRO A 73 19.94 -0.49 17.99
N ASP A 74 19.43 -0.22 19.18
CA ASP A 74 18.61 -1.17 19.92
C ASP A 74 17.35 -1.57 19.14
N GLY A 75 17.09 -2.86 19.06
CA GLY A 75 15.98 -3.42 18.28
C GLY A 75 16.28 -3.61 16.79
N MET A 76 17.43 -3.17 16.29
CA MET A 76 17.81 -3.35 14.89
C MET A 76 18.48 -4.71 14.65
N CYS A 77 18.28 -5.26 13.45
CA CYS A 77 18.86 -6.54 13.03
C CYS A 77 20.11 -6.31 12.18
N ILE A 78 21.10 -7.18 12.36
CA ILE A 78 22.20 -7.37 11.41
C ILE A 78 22.16 -8.77 10.84
N ARG A 79 22.59 -8.92 9.59
CA ARG A 79 22.78 -10.23 8.98
C ARG A 79 24.23 -10.62 9.03
N VAL A 80 24.49 -11.77 9.64
CA VAL A 80 25.83 -12.36 9.68
C VAL A 80 25.89 -13.48 8.64
N HIS A 81 26.90 -13.39 7.79
CA HIS A 81 27.15 -14.38 6.74
C HIS A 81 28.56 -14.93 6.91
N SER A 82 28.70 -16.23 6.85
CA SER A 82 29.98 -16.91 6.94
C SER A 82 30.13 -17.96 5.85
N ASP A 83 31.30 -18.00 5.23
CA ASP A 83 31.71 -18.95 4.20
C ASP A 83 32.88 -19.80 4.71
N ALA A 84 32.82 -21.10 4.40
CA ALA A 84 33.91 -22.04 4.67
C ALA A 84 34.33 -22.70 3.35
N GLU A 85 35.55 -23.22 3.33
CA GLU A 85 35.97 -24.13 2.28
C GLU A 85 35.14 -25.40 2.29
N GLU A 86 35.13 -26.17 1.19
CA GLU A 86 34.42 -27.42 1.08
C GLU A 86 34.80 -28.36 2.26
N ASP A 87 33.81 -29.06 2.82
CA ASP A 87 33.94 -29.99 3.95
C ASP A 87 34.20 -29.38 5.33
N THR A 88 34.17 -28.08 5.47
CA THR A 88 34.30 -27.42 6.77
C THR A 88 32.93 -27.21 7.43
N ARG A 89 32.84 -27.59 8.69
CA ARG A 89 31.65 -27.37 9.52
C ARG A 89 31.60 -25.96 10.04
N ILE A 90 30.44 -25.27 9.92
CA ILE A 90 30.25 -23.92 10.47
C ILE A 90 29.24 -24.00 11.61
N SER A 91 29.57 -23.42 12.75
CA SER A 91 28.66 -23.23 13.88
C SER A 91 28.67 -21.81 14.38
N MET A 92 27.54 -21.33 14.92
CA MET A 92 27.38 -20.00 15.47
C MET A 92 26.81 -20.08 16.88
N LYS A 93 27.41 -19.34 17.82
CA LYS A 93 26.93 -19.17 19.19
C LYS A 93 26.71 -17.68 19.46
N ILE A 94 25.60 -17.34 20.10
CA ILE A 94 25.30 -15.99 20.53
C ILE A 94 25.19 -15.99 22.05
N LEU A 95 25.95 -15.10 22.68
CA LEU A 95 26.04 -14.95 24.13
C LEU A 95 25.56 -13.56 24.52
N ASP A 96 24.87 -13.47 25.67
CA ASP A 96 24.57 -12.18 26.31
C ASP A 96 25.79 -11.58 27.02
N GLU A 97 25.62 -10.40 27.65
CA GLU A 97 26.69 -9.72 28.41
C GLU A 97 27.25 -10.55 29.59
N GLU A 98 26.46 -11.49 30.11
CA GLU A 98 26.85 -12.36 31.25
C GLU A 98 27.44 -13.70 30.78
N GLY A 99 27.63 -13.84 29.46
CA GLY A 99 28.23 -15.05 28.85
C GLY A 99 27.26 -16.21 28.79
N ARG A 100 25.95 -16.01 28.95
CA ARG A 100 24.95 -17.08 28.84
C ARG A 100 24.55 -17.24 27.37
N TYR A 101 24.31 -18.48 26.95
CA TYR A 101 23.85 -18.75 25.59
C TYR A 101 22.42 -18.27 25.37
N GLU A 102 22.23 -17.34 24.46
CA GLU A 102 20.91 -17.02 23.91
C GLU A 102 20.54 -17.97 22.75
N LEU A 103 21.56 -18.36 21.99
CA LEU A 103 21.40 -19.26 20.87
C LEU A 103 22.69 -20.08 20.67
N GLU A 104 22.55 -21.39 20.53
CA GLU A 104 23.57 -22.24 20.00
C GLU A 104 23.03 -22.96 18.78
N ASP A 105 23.51 -22.57 17.60
CA ASP A 105 23.18 -23.27 16.36
C ASP A 105 24.31 -24.19 16.00
N THR A 106 24.11 -25.47 16.27
CA THR A 106 25.05 -26.55 15.96
C THR A 106 24.71 -27.28 14.66
N SER A 107 23.73 -26.80 13.92
CA SER A 107 23.39 -27.35 12.60
C SER A 107 24.50 -27.01 11.62
N ALA A 108 25.47 -27.92 11.56
CA ALA A 108 26.57 -27.82 10.64
C ALA A 108 26.12 -27.93 9.20
N THR A 109 26.48 -26.95 8.40
CA THR A 109 26.47 -27.06 6.96
C THR A 109 27.91 -27.31 6.49
N GLU A 110 28.17 -28.44 5.88
CA GLU A 110 29.46 -28.74 5.27
C GLU A 110 29.54 -27.98 3.93
N GLY A 111 30.63 -27.22 3.75
CA GLY A 111 30.99 -26.60 2.48
C GLY A 111 30.00 -25.62 1.89
N LYS A 112 29.18 -24.92 2.69
CA LYS A 112 28.18 -23.97 2.23
C LYS A 112 28.17 -22.69 3.05
N SER A 113 27.79 -21.58 2.37
CA SER A 113 27.51 -20.30 3.04
C SER A 113 26.46 -20.49 4.14
N TYR A 114 26.76 -19.99 5.29
CA TYR A 114 25.87 -19.93 6.44
C TYR A 114 25.54 -18.48 6.77
N TRP A 115 24.27 -18.17 6.95
CA TRP A 115 23.83 -16.81 7.29
C TRP A 115 22.79 -16.83 8.40
N ARG A 116 22.78 -15.76 9.20
CA ARG A 116 21.80 -15.57 10.25
C ARG A 116 21.54 -14.10 10.52
N ASP A 117 20.27 -13.78 10.77
CA ASP A 117 19.86 -12.47 11.24
C ASP A 117 19.92 -12.41 12.77
N ILE A 118 20.59 -11.40 13.32
CA ILE A 118 20.79 -11.20 14.75
C ILE A 118 20.24 -9.83 15.14
N THR A 119 19.35 -9.80 16.14
CA THR A 119 18.75 -8.57 16.63
C THR A 119 19.44 -8.05 17.89
N ALA A 120 19.79 -6.79 17.92
CA ALA A 120 20.36 -6.10 19.10
C ALA A 120 19.21 -5.66 20.03
N MET A 121 18.74 -6.54 20.89
CA MET A 121 17.67 -6.24 21.87
C MET A 121 18.23 -6.15 23.29
N GLY A 122 18.07 -5.00 23.90
CA GLY A 122 18.22 -4.78 25.35
C GLY A 122 19.61 -4.93 25.94
N MET A 123 20.57 -5.60 25.26
CA MET A 123 21.91 -5.90 25.78
C MET A 123 22.95 -6.06 24.67
N ASN A 124 24.22 -5.92 25.01
CA ASN A 124 25.33 -6.20 24.10
C ASN A 124 25.46 -7.74 23.89
N LYS A 125 25.88 -8.14 22.70
CA LYS A 125 25.96 -9.56 22.34
C LYS A 125 27.37 -9.93 21.90
N LYS A 126 27.79 -11.15 22.22
CA LYS A 126 29.00 -11.76 21.69
C LYS A 126 28.60 -12.87 20.71
N VAL A 127 29.08 -12.78 19.48
CA VAL A 127 28.84 -13.75 18.41
C VAL A 127 30.11 -14.55 18.20
N ILE A 128 30.05 -15.86 18.41
CA ILE A 128 31.19 -16.79 18.20
C ILE A 128 30.85 -17.64 16.97
N ILE A 129 31.70 -17.56 15.96
CA ILE A 129 31.58 -18.36 14.74
C ILE A 129 32.77 -19.25 14.66
N THR A 130 32.52 -20.56 14.57
CA THR A 130 33.56 -21.59 14.51
C THR A 130 33.52 -22.33 13.19
N PHE A 131 34.62 -22.33 12.48
CA PHE A 131 34.88 -23.16 11.31
C PHE A 131 35.69 -24.38 11.72
N GLY A 132 35.22 -25.57 11.32
CA GLY A 132 35.83 -26.83 11.69
C GLY A 132 35.26 -27.45 12.97
N GLU A 133 35.81 -28.59 13.41
CA GLU A 133 35.45 -29.18 14.69
C GLU A 133 36.09 -28.40 15.83
N GLU A 134 35.32 -28.09 16.90
CA GLU A 134 35.90 -27.57 18.15
C GLU A 134 37.00 -28.53 18.65
N ALA A 135 38.23 -28.08 18.55
CA ALA A 135 39.36 -28.81 19.12
C ALA A 135 39.18 -28.87 20.65
N GLY A 136 38.75 -29.99 21.14
CA GLY A 136 38.76 -30.30 22.58
C GLY A 136 37.44 -30.62 23.24
N ARG A 137 36.61 -31.46 22.64
CA ARG A 137 35.74 -32.34 23.41
C ARG A 137 36.08 -33.78 23.11
N SER A 138 37.20 -34.22 23.70
CA SER A 138 37.35 -35.61 24.09
C SER A 138 36.05 -36.02 24.77
N SER A 139 35.45 -37.13 24.30
CA SER A 139 34.31 -37.78 24.92
C SER A 139 34.68 -38.30 26.33
N VAL A 140 34.85 -37.39 27.25
CA VAL A 140 34.71 -37.68 28.65
C VAL A 140 33.19 -37.58 28.90
N TYR A 141 32.54 -38.75 28.84
CA TYR A 141 31.30 -38.97 29.55
C TYR A 141 31.52 -38.57 31.01
N SER A 142 31.42 -37.30 31.33
CA SER A 142 31.20 -36.90 32.70
C SER A 142 29.83 -37.44 33.04
N ARG A 143 29.78 -38.45 33.88
CA ARG A 143 28.58 -38.93 34.55
C ARG A 143 27.92 -37.70 35.18
N ARG A 144 27.01 -37.07 34.47
CA ARG A 144 26.15 -36.07 35.05
C ARG A 144 25.25 -36.78 36.05
N MET A 145 25.56 -36.63 37.32
CA MET A 145 24.56 -36.82 38.35
C MET A 145 23.46 -35.83 38.06
N VAL A 146 22.35 -36.29 37.51
CA VAL A 146 21.15 -35.49 37.30
C VAL A 146 20.54 -35.24 38.68
N GLN A 147 21.02 -34.21 39.35
CA GLN A 147 20.32 -33.67 40.51
C GLN A 147 19.01 -33.04 40.01
N ALA A 148 17.91 -33.53 40.54
CA ALA A 148 16.53 -33.18 40.31
C ALA A 148 16.26 -31.76 39.76
N ARG A 149 16.29 -31.60 38.46
CA ARG A 149 15.51 -30.60 37.77
C ARG A 149 14.38 -31.36 37.08
N GLY A 150 13.19 -31.11 37.60
CA GLY A 150 11.94 -31.79 37.27
C GLY A 150 11.85 -32.52 35.92
N ASN A 151 11.14 -33.54 35.90
CA ASN A 151 10.52 -34.44 34.89
C ASN A 151 10.76 -34.24 33.37
N GLN A 152 11.81 -33.56 32.94
CA GLN A 152 11.91 -33.02 31.56
C GLN A 152 12.96 -33.72 30.67
N GLN A 153 13.76 -34.64 31.15
CA GLN A 153 14.80 -35.27 30.35
C GLN A 153 14.38 -36.68 29.94
N LYS A 154 14.47 -37.01 28.65
CA LYS A 154 14.33 -38.39 28.16
C LYS A 154 15.33 -39.26 28.88
N PRO A 155 14.91 -40.36 29.52
CA PRO A 155 15.87 -41.32 30.12
C PRO A 155 16.65 -42.04 29.03
N GLU A 156 17.95 -42.15 29.26
CA GLU A 156 18.87 -42.86 28.39
C GLU A 156 19.52 -44.06 29.15
N VAL A 157 19.99 -45.05 28.40
CA VAL A 157 20.73 -46.16 28.99
C VAL A 157 21.97 -45.63 29.69
N GLY A 158 22.13 -45.96 30.98
CA GLY A 158 23.21 -45.49 31.82
C GLY A 158 22.85 -44.33 32.76
N ASP A 159 21.68 -43.72 32.60
CA ASP A 159 21.20 -42.72 33.54
C ASP A 159 20.99 -43.30 34.91
N VAL A 160 21.32 -42.51 35.94
CA VAL A 160 21.22 -42.92 37.35
C VAL A 160 20.29 -42.00 38.09
N PHE A 161 19.23 -42.56 38.64
CA PHE A 161 18.31 -41.85 39.51
C PHE A 161 18.56 -42.25 40.98
N THR A 162 18.44 -41.28 41.88
CA THR A 162 18.56 -41.49 43.33
C THR A 162 17.43 -40.80 44.03
N GLY A 163 16.97 -41.33 45.13
CA GLY A 163 15.90 -40.76 45.93
C GLY A 163 15.61 -41.67 47.13
N ASN A 164 14.47 -41.42 47.78
CA ASN A 164 14.01 -42.23 48.90
C ASN A 164 12.91 -43.19 48.44
N CYS A 165 12.82 -44.35 49.09
CA CYS A 165 11.76 -45.32 48.90
C CYS A 165 11.45 -46.00 50.23
N VAL A 166 10.37 -46.78 50.27
CA VAL A 166 9.90 -47.44 51.49
C VAL A 166 9.69 -48.94 51.17
N VAL A 167 10.04 -49.83 52.14
CA VAL A 167 9.66 -51.23 52.08
C VAL A 167 8.16 -51.37 52.27
N THR A 168 7.43 -51.78 51.21
CA THR A 168 5.99 -51.96 51.26
C THR A 168 5.49 -53.32 51.62
N ALA A 169 6.31 -54.37 51.34
CA ALA A 169 6.03 -55.73 51.78
C ALA A 169 7.29 -56.52 51.93
N VAL A 170 7.28 -57.43 52.84
CA VAL A 170 8.35 -58.46 53.02
C VAL A 170 7.72 -59.83 52.93
N ASN A 171 8.18 -60.60 51.94
CA ASN A 171 7.76 -62.00 51.74
C ASN A 171 8.76 -62.95 52.40
N GLY A 172 8.29 -63.77 53.32
CA GLY A 172 8.98 -64.52 54.29
C GLY A 172 10.21 -65.35 53.86
N GLY A 173 11.08 -65.58 54.79
CA GLY A 173 12.22 -66.44 54.77
C GLY A 173 12.73 -66.73 56.17
N ASN A 174 13.31 -67.83 56.43
CA ASN A 174 13.88 -68.14 57.70
C ASN A 174 15.28 -67.54 57.85
N GLY A 175 15.44 -66.64 58.79
CA GLY A 175 16.62 -66.08 59.45
C GLY A 175 17.99 -65.99 58.74
N HIS A 176 18.23 -66.68 57.68
CA HIS A 176 19.49 -66.65 56.90
C HIS A 176 19.28 -66.85 55.40
N THR A 177 18.04 -66.69 54.92
CA THR A 177 17.75 -66.89 53.51
C THR A 177 17.11 -65.59 52.90
N VAL A 178 17.26 -65.52 51.61
CA VAL A 178 16.75 -64.39 50.80
C VAL A 178 15.29 -64.10 51.12
N HIS A 179 14.99 -62.91 51.64
CA HIS A 179 13.66 -62.47 51.83
C HIS A 179 13.24 -61.70 50.55
N GLY A 180 12.07 -61.99 49.99
CA GLY A 180 11.47 -61.22 48.95
C GLY A 180 10.96 -59.84 49.50
N VAL A 181 11.43 -58.78 48.99
CA VAL A 181 11.09 -57.42 49.45
C VAL A 181 10.45 -56.65 48.30
N THR A 182 9.29 -56.06 48.60
CA THR A 182 8.64 -55.13 47.67
C THR A 182 8.92 -53.70 48.12
N MET A 183 9.33 -52.82 47.22
CA MET A 183 9.67 -51.44 47.47
C MET A 183 8.65 -50.56 46.75
N GLY A 184 8.25 -49.47 47.40
CA GLY A 184 7.32 -48.47 46.86
C GLY A 184 7.62 -47.08 47.39
N GLY A 185 6.78 -46.10 47.07
CA GLY A 185 6.91 -44.73 47.56
C GLY A 185 8.19 -44.03 47.08
N PHE A 186 8.65 -44.33 45.87
CA PHE A 186 9.86 -43.73 45.30
C PHE A 186 9.68 -42.23 45.13
N THR A 187 10.59 -41.44 45.68
CA THR A 187 10.66 -39.99 45.50
C THR A 187 11.66 -39.64 44.40
N GLY A 188 11.53 -38.50 43.80
CA GLY A 188 12.37 -38.07 42.68
C GLY A 188 11.72 -38.30 41.33
N ILE A 189 12.51 -38.56 40.29
CA ILE A 189 12.03 -38.65 38.89
C ILE A 189 11.19 -39.91 38.63
N LEU A 190 11.30 -40.92 39.48
CA LEU A 190 10.55 -42.15 39.36
C LEU A 190 9.20 -42.06 40.07
N ALA A 191 8.23 -41.40 39.48
CA ALA A 191 6.85 -41.43 39.98
C ALA A 191 6.22 -42.80 39.65
N SER A 192 5.64 -43.48 40.62
CA SER A 192 4.92 -44.77 40.49
C SER A 192 5.79 -45.98 40.12
N VAL A 193 6.80 -46.29 40.89
CA VAL A 193 7.56 -47.52 40.74
C VAL A 193 7.25 -48.46 41.90
N THR A 194 6.98 -49.73 41.58
CA THR A 194 6.99 -50.83 42.53
C THR A 194 8.08 -51.79 42.10
N ALA A 195 9.06 -52.01 42.94
CA ALA A 195 10.14 -52.92 42.65
C ALA A 195 10.13 -54.10 43.60
N ASN A 196 10.36 -55.32 43.06
CA ASN A 196 10.51 -56.56 43.84
C ASN A 196 11.96 -56.97 43.82
N GLY A 197 12.50 -57.28 44.95
CA GLY A 197 13.88 -57.74 45.07
C GLY A 197 14.06 -58.67 46.22
N GLY A 198 15.27 -59.18 46.40
CA GLY A 198 15.64 -60.04 47.49
C GLY A 198 16.80 -59.50 48.33
N CYS A 199 16.80 -59.74 49.59
CA CYS A 199 17.94 -59.49 50.47
C CYS A 199 18.93 -60.58 50.39
N ALA A 200 20.19 -60.27 50.01
CA ALA A 200 21.22 -61.28 49.74
C ALA A 200 22.31 -61.40 50.85
N ASP A 201 22.16 -60.67 51.93
CA ASP A 201 23.16 -60.64 52.98
C ASP A 201 22.70 -61.41 54.21
N HIS A 202 23.49 -62.44 54.56
CA HIS A 202 23.22 -63.32 55.66
C HIS A 202 23.48 -62.70 57.04
N THR A 203 24.08 -61.55 57.12
CA THR A 203 24.45 -60.87 58.37
C THR A 203 23.53 -59.70 58.72
N ALA A 204 22.67 -59.35 57.87
CA ALA A 204 21.77 -58.18 58.02
C ALA A 204 20.45 -58.63 58.73
N ALA A 205 19.88 -57.71 59.50
CA ALA A 205 18.53 -57.87 60.04
C ALA A 205 17.51 -57.86 58.91
N ALA A 206 16.47 -58.71 59.02
CA ALA A 206 15.41 -58.73 58.02
C ALA A 206 14.77 -57.35 57.82
N PRO A 207 14.51 -56.93 56.62
CA PRO A 207 13.78 -55.68 56.37
C PRO A 207 12.37 -55.79 56.93
N TYR A 208 11.81 -54.64 57.33
CA TYR A 208 10.42 -54.54 57.82
C TYR A 208 9.59 -53.58 56.99
N THR A 209 8.33 -53.87 56.89
CA THR A 209 7.40 -52.99 56.17
C THR A 209 7.38 -51.62 56.84
N GLY A 210 7.49 -50.55 56.05
CA GLY A 210 7.62 -49.19 56.49
C GLY A 210 9.03 -48.65 56.67
N GLN A 211 10.05 -49.55 56.47
CA GLN A 211 11.46 -49.14 56.53
C GLN A 211 11.80 -48.16 55.40
N GLU A 212 12.32 -47.01 55.77
CA GLU A 212 12.81 -46.00 54.84
C GLU A 212 14.16 -46.41 54.29
N CYS A 213 14.34 -46.26 52.96
CA CYS A 213 15.55 -46.62 52.24
C CYS A 213 15.89 -45.52 51.24
N THR A 214 17.16 -45.39 50.93
CA THR A 214 17.58 -44.65 49.75
C THR A 214 17.71 -45.61 48.58
N TYR A 215 17.44 -45.19 47.40
CA TYR A 215 17.59 -45.97 46.19
C TYR A 215 18.55 -45.34 45.19
N LYS A 216 19.19 -46.22 44.41
CA LYS A 216 19.92 -45.91 43.20
C LYS A 216 19.38 -46.81 42.09
N TYR A 217 18.86 -46.16 41.04
CA TYR A 217 18.33 -46.85 39.88
C TYR A 217 19.17 -46.52 38.65
N THR A 218 19.73 -47.52 37.97
CA THR A 218 20.53 -47.32 36.75
C THR A 218 19.80 -47.93 35.57
N ILE A 219 19.49 -47.11 34.56
CA ILE A 219 18.78 -47.54 33.36
C ILE A 219 19.65 -48.48 32.54
N THR A 220 19.13 -49.66 32.18
CA THR A 220 19.78 -50.64 31.33
C THR A 220 19.15 -50.77 29.96
N ALA A 221 17.88 -50.42 29.78
CA ALA A 221 17.20 -50.42 28.50
C ALA A 221 16.06 -49.40 28.50
N VAL A 222 15.80 -48.81 27.32
CA VAL A 222 14.68 -47.92 27.06
C VAL A 222 13.93 -48.42 25.83
N ASN A 223 12.67 -48.78 26.01
CA ASN A 223 11.78 -49.11 24.89
C ASN A 223 11.06 -47.84 24.43
N LYS A 224 11.53 -47.26 23.34
CA LYS A 224 10.94 -46.00 22.79
C LYS A 224 9.50 -46.17 22.29
N ALA A 225 9.10 -47.40 21.95
CA ALA A 225 7.76 -47.64 21.43
C ALA A 225 6.69 -47.76 22.54
N THR A 226 7.06 -48.25 23.72
CA THR A 226 6.13 -48.48 24.82
C THR A 226 6.29 -47.50 25.98
N GLY A 227 7.36 -46.67 25.98
CA GLY A 227 7.73 -45.81 27.10
C GLY A 227 8.29 -46.56 28.32
N GLU A 228 8.59 -47.88 28.17
CA GLU A 228 9.13 -48.66 29.25
C GLU A 228 10.62 -48.45 29.42
N VAL A 229 11.04 -48.24 30.66
CA VAL A 229 12.44 -48.12 31.05
C VAL A 229 12.77 -49.25 31.99
N THR A 230 13.73 -50.08 31.61
CA THR A 230 14.22 -51.16 32.44
C THR A 230 15.57 -50.77 33.07
N GLY A 231 15.79 -51.08 34.32
CA GLY A 231 17.03 -50.72 35.00
C GLY A 231 17.28 -51.53 36.25
N ASN A 232 18.50 -51.46 36.75
CA ASN A 232 18.93 -52.09 38.01
C ASN A 232 18.64 -51.16 39.19
N LEU A 233 17.84 -51.62 40.11
CA LEU A 233 17.52 -50.92 41.33
C LEU A 233 18.43 -51.43 42.46
N TYR A 234 18.97 -50.48 43.21
CA TYR A 234 19.73 -50.74 44.40
C TYR A 234 19.22 -49.87 45.54
N CYS A 235 18.75 -50.48 46.63
CA CYS A 235 18.22 -49.76 47.78
C CYS A 235 19.06 -50.03 49.02
N THR A 236 19.28 -49.01 49.83
CA THR A 236 19.96 -49.11 51.12
C THR A 236 19.14 -48.48 52.22
N SER A 237 19.19 -48.94 53.43
CA SER A 237 18.48 -48.32 54.54
C SER A 237 19.02 -46.89 54.83
N VAL A 238 18.14 -45.95 55.14
CA VAL A 238 18.49 -44.55 55.43
C VAL A 238 19.27 -44.38 56.74
N THR A 239 19.19 -45.32 57.62
CA THR A 239 19.91 -45.26 58.91
C THR A 239 21.38 -45.73 58.73
N GLY A 240 22.09 -44.81 58.10
CA GLY A 240 23.51 -44.55 58.27
C GLY A 240 24.47 -45.72 58.24
N ALA A 241 24.40 -46.60 57.27
CA ALA A 241 25.40 -47.65 57.30
C ALA A 241 26.33 -47.59 56.09
N THR A 242 27.53 -47.40 56.39
CA THR A 242 28.68 -47.98 55.73
C THR A 242 28.61 -49.53 55.84
N ASP A 243 29.17 -50.25 54.84
CA ASP A 243 29.17 -51.67 54.82
C ASP A 243 29.44 -52.31 56.22
N GLY A 244 28.38 -52.71 56.87
CA GLY A 244 28.49 -53.38 58.19
C GLY A 244 27.19 -53.34 58.98
N VAL A 245 27.05 -54.22 59.90
CA VAL A 245 25.96 -54.30 60.89
C VAL A 245 26.17 -53.25 61.95
N THR A 246 25.26 -52.25 62.04
CA THR A 246 25.26 -51.23 63.08
C THR A 246 24.11 -51.49 64.05
N LYS A 247 24.28 -51.05 65.30
CA LYS A 247 23.19 -51.04 66.30
C LYS A 247 22.69 -49.61 66.42
N ASP A 248 21.36 -49.42 66.48
CA ASP A 248 20.76 -48.17 66.84
C ASP A 248 20.99 -47.83 68.32
N SER A 249 20.56 -46.68 68.77
CA SER A 249 20.64 -46.22 70.19
C SER A 249 19.87 -47.09 71.16
N SER A 250 19.02 -48.01 70.69
CA SER A 250 18.25 -48.94 71.48
C SER A 250 18.92 -50.33 71.46
N GLY A 251 20.09 -50.48 70.78
CA GLY A 251 20.80 -51.78 70.71
C GLY A 251 20.23 -52.71 69.65
N ARG A 252 19.29 -52.31 68.86
CA ARG A 252 18.68 -53.06 67.75
C ARG A 252 19.65 -53.06 66.56
N LEU A 253 19.87 -54.27 66.05
CA LEU A 253 20.70 -54.42 64.83
C LEU A 253 20.02 -53.75 63.66
N ILE A 254 20.67 -52.74 63.16
CA ILE A 254 20.30 -52.10 61.89
C ILE A 254 21.20 -52.68 60.83
N GLY A 255 20.70 -53.65 60.11
CA GLY A 255 21.47 -54.29 59.05
C GLY A 255 21.52 -53.42 57.83
N TYR A 256 22.66 -53.49 57.20
CA TYR A 256 22.80 -53.01 55.81
C TYR A 256 21.98 -53.93 54.90
N GLN A 257 20.92 -53.42 54.35
CA GLN A 257 20.02 -54.20 53.51
C GLN A 257 20.18 -53.81 52.07
N ARG A 258 20.70 -54.68 51.28
CA ARG A 258 20.84 -54.59 49.87
C ARG A 258 19.64 -55.24 49.19
N VAL A 259 18.81 -54.48 48.58
CA VAL A 259 17.76 -54.99 47.71
C VAL A 259 18.18 -54.69 46.29
N SER A 260 18.38 -55.72 45.48
CA SER A 260 18.65 -55.57 44.05
C SER A 260 17.54 -56.23 43.24
N GLY A 261 17.13 -55.59 42.19
CA GLY A 261 16.10 -56.14 41.33
C GLY A 261 16.02 -55.32 40.00
N THR A 262 15.20 -55.85 39.12
CA THR A 262 14.84 -55.12 37.88
C THR A 262 13.53 -54.43 38.08
N ALA A 263 13.48 -53.14 37.83
CA ALA A 263 12.25 -52.34 37.81
C ALA A 263 11.90 -51.90 36.40
N ILE A 264 10.62 -51.99 36.09
CA ILE A 264 10.06 -51.49 34.82
C ILE A 264 9.26 -50.23 35.13
N ILE A 265 9.60 -49.15 34.46
CA ILE A 265 8.94 -47.85 34.62
C ILE A 265 8.23 -47.55 33.32
N HIS A 266 6.93 -47.37 33.43
CA HIS A 266 6.11 -46.88 32.33
C HIS A 266 6.08 -45.35 32.40
N ARG A 267 6.62 -44.71 31.38
CA ARG A 267 6.59 -43.25 31.26
C ARG A 267 5.97 -42.87 29.93
N SER A 268 4.97 -42.03 29.96
CA SER A 268 4.49 -41.37 28.75
C SER A 268 5.46 -40.27 28.36
N TYR A 269 6.00 -40.34 27.17
CA TYR A 269 6.84 -39.30 26.59
C TYR A 269 6.08 -38.32 25.73
N ASN A 270 4.74 -38.44 25.69
CA ASN A 270 3.90 -37.58 24.92
C ASN A 270 3.55 -36.32 25.71
N GLY A 271 3.67 -35.22 25.07
CA GLY A 271 3.10 -33.94 25.45
C GLY A 271 2.05 -33.54 24.44
N TYR A 272 1.55 -32.35 24.60
CA TYR A 272 0.52 -31.79 23.74
C TYR A 272 1.02 -30.52 23.07
N ALA A 273 0.50 -30.25 21.88
CA ALA A 273 0.71 -28.98 21.20
C ALA A 273 -0.61 -28.42 20.72
N LYS A 274 -0.73 -27.11 20.76
CA LYS A 274 -1.90 -26.34 20.35
C LYS A 274 -1.44 -25.10 19.62
N LEU A 275 -2.18 -24.67 18.60
CA LEU A 275 -1.90 -23.45 17.88
C LEU A 275 -3.01 -22.43 18.14
N LYS A 276 -2.61 -21.20 18.37
CA LYS A 276 -3.50 -20.05 18.46
C LYS A 276 -3.17 -19.05 17.36
N LYS A 277 -4.13 -18.88 16.47
CA LYS A 277 -4.03 -17.97 15.33
C LYS A 277 -4.70 -16.65 15.66
N GLY A 278 -3.94 -15.57 15.57
CA GLY A 278 -4.45 -14.21 15.65
C GLY A 278 -4.53 -13.56 14.27
N LYS A 279 -5.01 -12.34 14.26
CA LYS A 279 -5.08 -11.48 13.07
C LYS A 279 -4.30 -10.19 13.31
N THR A 280 -3.70 -9.67 12.25
CA THR A 280 -3.19 -8.31 12.19
C THR A 280 -4.24 -7.42 11.53
N LEU A 281 -4.07 -6.11 11.57
CA LEU A 281 -4.93 -5.14 10.88
C LEU A 281 -6.43 -5.37 11.15
N THR A 282 -6.79 -5.43 12.43
CA THR A 282 -8.18 -5.68 12.87
C THR A 282 -9.17 -4.66 12.33
N THR A 283 -8.72 -3.44 12.03
CA THR A 283 -9.52 -2.40 11.40
C THR A 283 -10.04 -2.76 10.00
N LEU A 284 -9.33 -3.68 9.30
CA LEU A 284 -9.76 -4.17 7.99
C LEU A 284 -10.64 -5.42 8.08
N THR A 285 -10.49 -6.20 9.16
CA THR A 285 -11.03 -7.58 9.21
C THR A 285 -12.19 -7.75 10.19
N ASP A 286 -12.30 -6.88 11.23
CA ASP A 286 -13.34 -7.02 12.24
C ASP A 286 -14.71 -6.63 11.65
N GLY A 287 -15.70 -7.52 11.84
CA GLY A 287 -17.03 -7.35 11.28
C GLY A 287 -17.19 -7.82 9.83
N ASN A 288 -16.10 -7.99 9.09
CA ASN A 288 -16.15 -8.32 7.67
C ASN A 288 -16.13 -9.85 7.43
N ALA A 289 -17.23 -10.41 6.95
CA ALA A 289 -17.40 -11.84 6.68
C ALA A 289 -16.48 -12.40 5.57
N GLU A 290 -15.77 -11.55 4.84
CA GLU A 290 -14.76 -11.98 3.87
C GLU A 290 -13.46 -12.46 4.55
N TYR A 291 -13.32 -12.25 5.87
CA TYR A 291 -12.20 -12.71 6.68
C TYR A 291 -12.65 -13.69 7.75
N SER A 292 -12.02 -14.84 7.80
CA SER A 292 -12.27 -15.86 8.81
C SER A 292 -10.95 -16.48 9.24
N LEU A 293 -10.77 -16.79 10.53
CA LEU A 293 -9.64 -17.57 11.02
C LEU A 293 -9.87 -19.07 10.87
N GLU A 294 -11.07 -19.50 10.50
CA GLU A 294 -11.46 -20.89 10.36
C GLU A 294 -10.82 -21.54 9.13
N GLY A 295 -10.35 -22.78 9.31
CA GLY A 295 -9.88 -23.61 8.20
C GLY A 295 -8.44 -23.33 7.77
N ALA A 296 -7.65 -22.57 8.54
CA ALA A 296 -6.21 -22.53 8.36
C ALA A 296 -5.63 -23.92 8.69
N ALA A 297 -4.67 -24.38 7.89
CA ALA A 297 -4.00 -25.64 8.14
C ALA A 297 -2.49 -25.45 8.30
N TYR A 298 -1.95 -25.92 9.41
CA TYR A 298 -0.53 -25.87 9.74
C TYR A 298 0.04 -27.27 9.87
N GLY A 299 1.04 -27.61 9.05
CA GLY A 299 1.80 -28.86 9.21
C GLY A 299 2.74 -28.74 10.40
N VAL A 300 2.86 -29.83 11.14
CA VAL A 300 3.81 -30.01 12.24
C VAL A 300 4.89 -31.00 11.78
N TYR A 301 6.13 -30.57 11.78
CA TYR A 301 7.24 -31.28 11.17
C TYR A 301 8.31 -31.62 12.22
N SER A 302 8.96 -32.77 12.06
CA SER A 302 10.07 -33.17 12.92
C SER A 302 11.43 -32.61 12.47
N ASP A 303 11.48 -31.93 11.32
CA ASP A 303 12.69 -31.33 10.77
C ASP A 303 12.50 -29.84 10.48
N ARG A 304 13.56 -29.05 10.60
CA ARG A 304 13.57 -27.61 10.38
C ARG A 304 13.18 -27.20 8.95
N GLY A 305 13.44 -28.05 7.97
CA GLY A 305 13.09 -27.82 6.57
C GLY A 305 11.62 -28.03 6.27
N ALA A 306 10.84 -28.44 7.25
CA ALA A 306 9.41 -28.74 7.12
C ALA A 306 9.12 -29.74 5.99
N THR A 307 9.89 -30.83 5.95
CA THR A 307 9.78 -31.93 4.96
C THR A 307 9.13 -33.17 5.49
N ARG A 308 9.27 -33.47 6.83
CA ARG A 308 8.74 -34.65 7.49
C ARG A 308 7.56 -34.28 8.37
N GLU A 309 6.36 -34.33 7.78
CA GLU A 309 5.13 -34.03 8.48
C GLU A 309 4.72 -35.13 9.45
N ASN A 310 4.43 -34.74 10.69
CA ASN A 310 3.97 -35.62 11.75
C ASN A 310 2.46 -35.49 11.99
N ALA A 311 1.93 -34.27 11.90
CA ALA A 311 0.55 -33.98 12.20
C ALA A 311 0.13 -32.63 11.56
N VAL A 312 -1.16 -32.27 11.66
CA VAL A 312 -1.70 -31.03 11.14
C VAL A 312 -2.59 -30.37 12.18
N PHE A 313 -2.37 -29.10 12.44
CA PHE A 313 -3.33 -28.22 13.11
C PHE A 313 -4.35 -27.70 12.12
N THR A 314 -5.60 -27.63 12.54
CA THR A 314 -6.67 -26.94 11.80
C THR A 314 -7.37 -26.00 12.75
N THR A 315 -7.54 -24.73 12.34
CA THR A 315 -8.14 -23.70 13.20
C THR A 315 -9.66 -23.62 13.06
N ASP A 316 -10.32 -23.29 14.16
CA ASP A 316 -11.73 -22.95 14.23
C ASP A 316 -11.96 -21.44 13.95
N LYS A 317 -13.19 -20.99 14.04
CA LYS A 317 -13.60 -19.58 13.84
C LYS A 317 -12.93 -18.59 14.81
N ASN A 318 -12.48 -19.07 15.98
CA ASN A 318 -11.79 -18.25 16.98
C ASN A 318 -10.27 -18.24 16.76
N GLY A 319 -9.78 -18.99 15.79
CA GLY A 319 -8.36 -19.19 15.53
C GLY A 319 -7.69 -20.22 16.46
N GLU A 320 -8.48 -20.98 17.22
CA GLU A 320 -7.97 -22.05 18.08
C GLU A 320 -7.87 -23.34 17.28
N SER A 321 -6.74 -24.05 17.40
CA SER A 321 -6.57 -25.33 16.72
C SER A 321 -7.07 -26.50 17.55
N ASN A 322 -7.20 -27.68 16.89
CA ASN A 322 -7.20 -28.97 17.54
C ASN A 322 -5.92 -29.12 18.38
N THR A 323 -6.01 -29.88 19.47
CA THR A 323 -4.83 -30.28 20.28
C THR A 323 -4.23 -31.54 19.69
N LEU A 324 -2.93 -31.51 19.47
CA LEU A 324 -2.14 -32.68 18.99
C LEU A 324 -1.39 -33.29 20.14
N GLU A 325 -1.42 -34.61 20.22
CA GLU A 325 -0.53 -35.42 21.09
C GLU A 325 0.71 -35.79 20.28
N LEU A 326 1.88 -35.40 20.77
CA LEU A 326 3.17 -35.58 20.08
C LEU A 326 4.21 -36.12 21.07
N GLU A 327 5.17 -36.89 20.57
CA GLU A 327 6.31 -37.26 21.38
C GLU A 327 7.06 -36.02 21.87
N GLU A 328 7.72 -36.16 23.03
CA GLU A 328 8.60 -35.11 23.55
C GLU A 328 9.72 -34.81 22.54
N GLY A 329 9.86 -33.52 22.18
CA GLY A 329 10.87 -33.11 21.20
C GLY A 329 10.64 -31.72 20.63
N MET A 330 11.51 -31.32 19.72
CA MET A 330 11.39 -30.08 18.98
C MET A 330 10.69 -30.33 17.64
N TYR A 331 9.69 -29.53 17.36
CA TYR A 331 8.94 -29.58 16.13
C TYR A 331 8.93 -28.19 15.46
N TYR A 332 8.59 -28.21 14.20
CA TYR A 332 8.52 -27.00 13.36
C TYR A 332 7.12 -26.89 12.74
N VAL A 333 6.48 -25.76 12.91
CA VAL A 333 5.12 -25.55 12.46
C VAL A 333 5.14 -24.58 11.28
N LYS A 334 4.52 -24.96 10.16
CA LYS A 334 4.44 -24.16 8.93
C LYS A 334 3.02 -24.15 8.39
N GLU A 335 2.55 -22.98 7.95
CA GLU A 335 1.25 -22.90 7.33
C GLU A 335 1.27 -23.58 5.95
N LYS A 336 0.27 -24.42 5.69
CA LYS A 336 0.04 -25.11 4.41
C LYS A 336 -1.11 -24.50 3.64
N LYS A 337 -2.08 -23.96 4.35
CA LYS A 337 -3.28 -23.35 3.80
C LYS A 337 -3.68 -22.18 4.67
N ALA A 338 -3.70 -21.00 4.08
CA ALA A 338 -4.23 -19.82 4.72
C ALA A 338 -5.77 -19.91 4.82
N PRO A 339 -6.38 -19.30 5.84
CA PRO A 339 -7.82 -19.22 5.95
C PRO A 339 -8.38 -18.13 5.01
N LYS A 340 -9.71 -18.07 4.89
CA LYS A 340 -10.38 -17.10 4.02
C LYS A 340 -9.96 -15.67 4.33
N GLY A 341 -9.50 -14.94 3.32
CA GLY A 341 -9.17 -13.52 3.42
C GLY A 341 -7.75 -13.22 3.88
N TYR A 342 -6.90 -14.22 4.12
CA TYR A 342 -5.54 -14.01 4.60
C TYR A 342 -4.48 -14.53 3.61
N LYS A 343 -3.29 -13.94 3.70
CA LYS A 343 -2.11 -14.39 2.95
C LYS A 343 -1.51 -15.59 3.63
N LEU A 344 -0.95 -16.52 2.85
CA LEU A 344 -0.20 -17.67 3.38
C LEU A 344 1.02 -17.16 4.14
N ASP A 345 1.21 -17.65 5.37
CA ASP A 345 2.39 -17.38 6.17
C ASP A 345 3.48 -18.43 5.89
N GLU A 346 4.53 -18.03 5.22
CA GLU A 346 5.64 -18.93 4.87
C GLU A 346 6.65 -19.15 6.01
N ARG A 347 6.49 -18.45 7.13
CA ARG A 347 7.37 -18.58 8.29
C ARG A 347 7.26 -19.96 8.92
N ILE A 348 8.36 -20.42 9.51
CA ILE A 348 8.42 -21.68 10.25
C ILE A 348 8.59 -21.35 11.74
N TYR A 349 7.71 -21.88 12.56
CA TYR A 349 7.66 -21.63 13.99
C TYR A 349 8.19 -22.84 14.76
N PRO A 350 9.31 -22.73 15.48
CA PRO A 350 9.78 -23.83 16.33
C PRO A 350 8.90 -23.94 17.57
N VAL A 351 8.60 -25.17 17.98
CA VAL A 351 7.87 -25.50 19.20
C VAL A 351 8.49 -26.66 19.88
N THR A 352 8.71 -26.55 21.20
CA THR A 352 9.22 -27.63 22.01
C THR A 352 8.07 -28.30 22.78
N VAL A 353 7.83 -29.57 22.50
CA VAL A 353 6.83 -30.38 23.19
C VAL A 353 7.50 -31.09 24.37
N THR A 354 6.95 -30.88 25.55
CA THR A 354 7.46 -31.50 26.80
C THR A 354 6.42 -32.47 27.32
N SER A 355 6.87 -33.61 27.81
CA SER A 355 6.02 -34.67 28.34
C SER A 355 5.01 -34.16 29.38
N GLY A 356 3.74 -34.47 29.14
CA GLY A 356 2.63 -34.14 30.02
C GLY A 356 2.23 -32.64 30.01
N GLN A 357 2.86 -31.81 29.20
CA GLN A 357 2.56 -30.37 29.09
C GLN A 357 1.96 -30.03 27.72
N THR A 358 1.23 -28.90 27.65
CA THR A 358 0.72 -28.36 26.41
C THR A 358 1.60 -27.19 25.96
N ALA A 359 2.27 -27.34 24.84
CA ALA A 359 2.98 -26.24 24.18
C ALA A 359 2.02 -25.45 23.30
N GLU A 360 2.12 -24.11 23.33
CA GLU A 360 1.28 -23.24 22.52
C GLU A 360 2.12 -22.50 21.46
N VAL A 361 1.66 -22.56 20.22
CA VAL A 361 2.25 -21.84 19.08
C VAL A 361 1.34 -20.67 18.74
N ASN A 362 1.84 -19.44 18.92
CA ASN A 362 1.09 -18.24 18.58
C ASN A 362 1.52 -17.71 17.23
N VAL A 363 0.57 -17.59 16.30
CA VAL A 363 0.79 -17.08 14.93
C VAL A 363 -0.18 -15.95 14.60
N LYS A 364 0.20 -15.08 13.67
CA LYS A 364 -0.66 -14.00 13.18
C LYS A 364 -0.52 -13.89 11.68
N ASP A 365 -1.66 -13.80 11.01
CA ASP A 365 -1.70 -13.62 9.57
C ASP A 365 -1.96 -12.18 9.16
N VAL A 366 -1.46 -11.87 7.99
CA VAL A 366 -1.71 -10.60 7.30
C VAL A 366 -2.93 -10.76 6.42
N PRO A 367 -3.97 -9.91 6.56
CA PRO A 367 -5.12 -9.99 5.68
C PRO A 367 -4.77 -9.63 4.25
N VAL A 368 -5.50 -10.18 3.29
CA VAL A 368 -5.50 -9.72 1.91
C VAL A 368 -6.31 -8.44 1.84
N TYR A 369 -5.78 -7.43 1.18
CA TYR A 369 -6.44 -6.18 0.88
C TYR A 369 -5.96 -5.68 -0.48
N SER A 370 -6.70 -4.75 -1.10
CA SER A 370 -6.26 -4.07 -2.30
C SER A 370 -5.41 -2.86 -1.93
N ASP A 371 -4.17 -2.85 -2.37
CA ASP A 371 -3.24 -1.72 -2.34
C ASP A 371 -3.23 -0.93 -3.65
N ILE A 372 -4.07 -1.35 -4.60
CA ILE A 372 -4.21 -0.68 -5.89
C ILE A 372 -4.99 0.61 -5.69
N GLU A 373 -4.43 1.71 -6.17
CA GLU A 373 -5.11 3.00 -6.16
C GLU A 373 -6.38 2.92 -7.02
N LEU A 374 -7.52 3.29 -6.44
CA LEU A 374 -8.75 3.53 -7.21
C LEU A 374 -8.59 4.87 -7.94
N LEU A 375 -8.29 4.83 -9.23
CA LEU A 375 -8.11 6.01 -10.05
C LEU A 375 -9.37 6.28 -10.87
N LEU A 376 -9.94 7.47 -10.69
CA LEU A 376 -11.12 7.95 -11.39
C LEU A 376 -10.70 9.14 -12.26
N ASP A 377 -10.42 8.89 -13.53
CA ASP A 377 -10.00 9.92 -14.48
C ASP A 377 -11.22 10.54 -15.15
N LYS A 378 -11.35 11.86 -15.04
CA LYS A 378 -12.43 12.60 -15.64
C LYS A 378 -12.09 12.98 -17.08
N ILE A 379 -12.99 12.63 -18.01
CA ILE A 379 -12.84 12.96 -19.42
C ILE A 379 -14.07 13.69 -19.94
N ASP A 380 -13.89 14.38 -21.06
CA ASP A 380 -14.99 14.93 -21.86
C ASP A 380 -15.60 13.85 -22.74
N GLN A 381 -16.94 13.75 -22.74
CA GLN A 381 -17.67 12.70 -23.47
C GLN A 381 -17.56 12.86 -25.00
N GLU A 382 -17.53 14.09 -25.49
CA GLU A 382 -17.59 14.37 -26.92
C GLU A 382 -16.22 14.20 -27.58
N SER A 383 -15.17 14.73 -26.95
CA SER A 383 -13.78 14.57 -27.43
C SER A 383 -13.14 13.24 -27.00
N LYS A 384 -13.67 12.58 -25.95
CA LYS A 384 -13.10 11.42 -25.27
C LYS A 384 -11.72 11.66 -24.66
N GLU A 385 -11.38 12.90 -24.43
CA GLU A 385 -10.08 13.32 -23.93
C GLU A 385 -10.15 13.86 -22.51
N GLY A 386 -9.02 13.82 -21.81
CA GLY A 386 -8.86 14.40 -20.47
C GLY A 386 -8.75 15.92 -20.44
N LYS A 387 -9.22 16.58 -21.49
CA LYS A 387 -9.25 18.04 -21.64
C LYS A 387 -10.68 18.52 -21.83
N ALA A 388 -11.04 19.58 -21.12
CA ALA A 388 -12.36 20.16 -21.24
C ALA A 388 -12.54 20.88 -22.57
N LEU A 389 -13.75 20.84 -23.12
CA LEU A 389 -14.17 21.67 -24.22
C LEU A 389 -14.54 23.07 -23.73
N GLY A 390 -14.38 24.07 -24.60
CA GLY A 390 -14.76 25.47 -24.32
C GLY A 390 -14.20 25.99 -22.99
N GLY A 391 -15.03 26.63 -22.21
CA GLY A 391 -14.72 27.18 -20.88
C GLY A 391 -15.08 26.24 -19.71
N GLY A 392 -15.35 24.96 -19.99
CA GLY A 392 -15.60 23.94 -19.00
C GLY A 392 -14.36 23.58 -18.17
N SER A 393 -14.55 22.80 -17.15
CA SER A 393 -13.48 22.25 -16.32
C SER A 393 -13.80 20.81 -16.00
N LEU A 394 -12.84 19.91 -16.06
CA LEU A 394 -12.97 18.52 -15.57
C LEU A 394 -12.56 18.40 -14.10
N GLU A 395 -12.01 19.47 -13.51
CA GLU A 395 -11.73 19.57 -12.10
C GLU A 395 -12.98 19.93 -11.31
N GLY A 396 -13.15 19.34 -10.13
CA GLY A 396 -14.26 19.65 -9.22
C GLY A 396 -15.46 18.72 -9.34
N ALA A 397 -15.40 17.66 -10.14
CA ALA A 397 -16.38 16.57 -10.10
C ALA A 397 -16.35 15.87 -8.74
N GLU A 398 -17.51 15.50 -8.20
CA GLU A 398 -17.60 14.83 -6.89
C GLU A 398 -18.14 13.42 -7.06
N PHE A 399 -17.44 12.46 -6.42
CA PHE A 399 -17.76 11.05 -6.42
C PHE A 399 -18.09 10.60 -5.01
N THR A 400 -19.22 9.93 -4.84
CA THR A 400 -19.53 9.22 -3.62
C THR A 400 -19.09 7.76 -3.77
N VAL A 401 -18.09 7.37 -3.02
CA VAL A 401 -17.56 6.01 -2.95
C VAL A 401 -18.07 5.35 -1.67
N ARG A 402 -18.72 4.18 -1.80
CA ARG A 402 -19.28 3.44 -0.67
C ARG A 402 -18.63 2.06 -0.61
N PHE A 403 -18.24 1.65 0.57
CA PHE A 403 -17.70 0.33 0.83
C PHE A 403 -18.71 -0.53 1.61
N TYR A 404 -18.85 -1.78 1.22
CA TYR A 404 -19.72 -2.78 1.83
C TYR A 404 -18.90 -4.02 2.17
N GLU A 405 -19.00 -4.47 3.42
CA GLU A 405 -18.40 -5.72 3.88
C GLU A 405 -19.17 -6.90 3.32
N GLY A 406 -18.54 -7.65 2.41
CA GLY A 406 -19.17 -8.78 1.71
C GLY A 406 -19.27 -8.56 0.20
N ARG A 407 -19.76 -9.58 -0.49
CA ARG A 407 -19.89 -9.59 -1.96
C ARG A 407 -21.35 -9.41 -2.37
N TYR A 408 -21.60 -8.34 -3.06
CA TYR A 408 -22.94 -7.95 -3.46
C TYR A 408 -23.01 -7.65 -4.95
N THR A 409 -24.17 -7.89 -5.55
CA THR A 409 -24.59 -7.33 -6.84
C THR A 409 -25.35 -6.03 -6.60
N GLN A 410 -25.69 -5.31 -7.66
CA GLN A 410 -26.45 -4.06 -7.54
C GLN A 410 -27.82 -4.29 -6.85
N GLU A 411 -28.49 -5.42 -7.15
CA GLU A 411 -29.80 -5.75 -6.60
C GLU A 411 -29.74 -6.24 -5.14
N SER A 412 -28.57 -6.70 -4.70
CA SER A 412 -28.37 -7.26 -3.35
C SER A 412 -27.60 -6.36 -2.40
N LEU A 413 -27.23 -5.15 -2.84
CA LEU A 413 -26.50 -4.19 -1.99
C LEU A 413 -27.30 -3.87 -0.72
N PRO A 414 -26.64 -3.90 0.45
CA PRO A 414 -27.25 -3.41 1.68
C PRO A 414 -27.62 -1.92 1.56
N GLU A 415 -28.74 -1.55 2.18
CA GLU A 415 -29.18 -0.14 2.23
C GLU A 415 -28.10 0.77 2.87
N LYS A 416 -27.38 0.24 3.88
CA LYS A 416 -26.36 0.98 4.60
C LYS A 416 -24.96 0.45 4.29
N PRO A 417 -24.07 1.25 3.70
CA PRO A 417 -22.67 0.90 3.54
C PRO A 417 -21.92 0.89 4.88
N SER A 418 -20.81 0.18 4.93
CA SER A 418 -19.91 0.17 6.10
C SER A 418 -19.09 1.46 6.18
N LYS A 419 -18.72 2.03 5.04
CA LYS A 419 -18.05 3.33 4.94
C LYS A 419 -18.47 4.10 3.70
N VAL A 420 -18.41 5.43 3.81
CA VAL A 420 -18.71 6.36 2.71
C VAL A 420 -17.62 7.41 2.64
N TRP A 421 -17.15 7.69 1.44
CA TRP A 421 -16.23 8.80 1.16
C TRP A 421 -16.78 9.63 0.01
N VAL A 422 -16.69 10.94 0.13
CA VAL A 422 -16.96 11.87 -0.96
C VAL A 422 -15.64 12.46 -1.42
N LEU A 423 -15.28 12.17 -2.66
CA LEU A 423 -14.02 12.54 -3.27
C LEU A 423 -14.23 13.57 -4.38
N ARG A 424 -13.26 14.42 -4.62
CA ARG A 424 -13.31 15.46 -5.67
C ARG A 424 -12.14 15.34 -6.63
N THR A 425 -12.39 15.51 -7.92
CA THR A 425 -11.33 15.54 -8.92
C THR A 425 -10.44 16.78 -8.78
N LYS A 426 -9.15 16.56 -8.93
CA LYS A 426 -8.10 17.58 -8.99
C LYS A 426 -7.24 17.35 -10.22
N LYS A 427 -6.62 18.41 -10.71
CA LYS A 427 -5.69 18.32 -11.83
C LYS A 427 -4.33 17.80 -11.37
N GLU A 428 -3.89 16.67 -11.93
CA GLU A 428 -2.57 16.07 -11.76
C GLU A 428 -1.94 15.80 -13.12
N ASN A 429 -0.78 16.37 -13.40
CA ASN A 429 -0.05 16.13 -14.65
C ASN A 429 -0.95 16.19 -15.91
N ASP A 430 -1.78 17.22 -16.00
CA ASP A 430 -2.76 17.43 -17.08
C ASP A 430 -3.95 16.46 -17.16
N VAL A 431 -4.09 15.55 -16.21
CA VAL A 431 -5.28 14.72 -16.05
C VAL A 431 -6.08 15.20 -14.84
N CYS A 432 -7.38 15.33 -14.99
CA CYS A 432 -8.28 15.57 -13.86
C CYS A 432 -8.72 14.24 -13.28
N ARG A 433 -8.23 13.91 -12.08
CA ARG A 433 -8.51 12.64 -11.45
C ARG A 433 -8.93 12.78 -10.00
N SER A 434 -9.55 11.74 -9.49
CA SER A 434 -9.80 11.52 -8.08
C SER A 434 -9.28 10.14 -7.68
N LYS A 435 -8.91 9.97 -6.42
CA LYS A 435 -8.48 8.69 -5.84
C LYS A 435 -8.75 8.66 -4.34
N LEU A 436 -8.67 7.49 -3.75
CA LEU A 436 -8.72 7.38 -2.29
C LEU A 436 -7.50 8.07 -1.68
N GLY A 437 -7.74 9.15 -0.95
CA GLY A 437 -6.70 9.94 -0.32
C GLY A 437 -7.28 11.19 0.35
N LYS A 438 -6.67 11.61 1.45
CA LYS A 438 -7.14 12.78 2.22
C LYS A 438 -7.15 14.05 1.40
N GLU A 439 -6.26 14.20 0.46
CA GLU A 439 -6.16 15.33 -0.44
C GLU A 439 -7.33 15.46 -1.42
N TYR A 440 -8.03 14.35 -1.71
CA TYR A 440 -9.22 14.33 -2.59
C TYR A 440 -10.52 14.31 -1.79
N GLN A 441 -10.47 13.88 -0.54
CA GLN A 441 -11.63 13.73 0.32
C GLN A 441 -12.18 15.10 0.71
N ILE A 442 -13.48 15.31 0.50
CA ILE A 442 -14.20 16.50 0.96
C ILE A 442 -15.11 16.22 2.15
N SER A 443 -15.54 14.97 2.31
CA SER A 443 -16.31 14.52 3.47
C SER A 443 -16.34 12.99 3.54
N GLY A 444 -16.83 12.44 4.64
CA GLY A 444 -17.04 11.02 4.84
C GLY A 444 -16.16 10.42 5.95
N ASP A 445 -16.07 9.11 5.95
CA ASP A 445 -15.38 8.32 6.96
C ASP A 445 -13.85 8.35 6.82
N ASP A 446 -13.14 7.93 7.85
CA ASP A 446 -11.71 7.67 7.77
C ASP A 446 -11.44 6.49 6.83
N PHE A 447 -10.34 6.58 6.07
CA PHE A 447 -9.88 5.49 5.21
C PHE A 447 -9.36 4.30 6.01
N TYR A 448 -9.29 3.15 5.36
CA TYR A 448 -8.53 2.01 5.84
C TYR A 448 -7.06 2.16 5.47
N TYR A 449 -6.16 1.71 6.34
CA TYR A 449 -4.71 1.76 6.12
C TYR A 449 -4.08 0.40 6.41
N ALA A 450 -3.03 0.06 5.67
CA ALA A 450 -2.13 -1.04 6.01
C ALA A 450 -1.28 -0.68 7.24
N GLU A 451 -0.67 -1.66 7.86
CA GLU A 451 0.26 -1.45 8.97
C GLU A 451 1.43 -0.56 8.49
N ASN A 452 1.68 0.54 9.19
CA ASN A 452 2.69 1.54 8.85
C ASN A 452 2.55 2.16 7.45
N GLY A 453 1.35 2.10 6.85
CA GLY A 453 1.08 2.65 5.52
C GLY A 453 0.44 4.02 5.56
N ASP A 454 0.94 4.94 4.75
CA ASP A 454 0.33 6.27 4.54
C ASP A 454 -0.71 6.25 3.42
N LYS A 455 -0.75 5.18 2.62
CA LYS A 455 -1.71 5.03 1.53
C LYS A 455 -2.97 4.32 1.99
N PRO A 456 -4.16 4.83 1.64
CA PRO A 456 -5.41 4.13 1.85
C PRO A 456 -5.43 2.79 1.11
N VAL A 457 -6.04 1.79 1.74
CA VAL A 457 -6.26 0.46 1.18
C VAL A 457 -7.74 0.09 1.26
N LEU A 458 -8.17 -0.87 0.45
CA LEU A 458 -9.53 -1.40 0.51
C LEU A 458 -9.51 -2.84 0.99
N PRO A 459 -10.26 -3.18 2.05
CA PRO A 459 -10.48 -4.56 2.45
C PRO A 459 -11.21 -5.36 1.37
N LEU A 460 -11.28 -6.69 1.53
CA LEU A 460 -12.15 -7.54 0.71
C LEU A 460 -13.61 -7.12 0.91
N GLY A 461 -14.37 -7.00 -0.18
CA GLY A 461 -15.75 -6.53 -0.11
C GLY A 461 -16.24 -5.99 -1.45
N THR A 462 -17.26 -5.15 -1.39
CA THR A 462 -17.86 -4.51 -2.56
C THR A 462 -17.71 -2.99 -2.45
N VAL A 463 -17.33 -2.36 -3.55
CA VAL A 463 -17.23 -0.90 -3.67
C VAL A 463 -18.21 -0.41 -4.72
N SER A 464 -19.04 0.56 -4.37
CA SER A 464 -19.82 1.31 -5.34
C SER A 464 -19.26 2.73 -5.49
N ILE A 465 -19.28 3.22 -6.72
CA ILE A 465 -18.81 4.55 -7.09
C ILE A 465 -19.93 5.23 -7.87
N GLU A 466 -20.31 6.41 -7.46
CA GLU A 466 -21.34 7.21 -8.06
C GLU A 466 -20.86 8.65 -8.24
N GLU A 467 -20.93 9.18 -9.44
CA GLU A 467 -20.74 10.62 -9.61
C GLU A 467 -21.98 11.34 -9.11
N THR A 468 -21.82 12.18 -8.11
CA THR A 468 -22.91 12.90 -7.44
C THR A 468 -22.97 14.37 -7.81
N LYS A 469 -21.91 14.89 -8.46
CA LYS A 469 -21.87 16.25 -8.95
C LYS A 469 -20.92 16.37 -10.13
N ALA A 470 -21.46 16.82 -11.26
CA ALA A 470 -20.65 17.12 -12.42
C ALA A 470 -19.73 18.34 -12.18
N PRO A 471 -18.60 18.42 -12.87
CA PRO A 471 -17.72 19.57 -12.79
C PRO A 471 -18.30 20.78 -13.56
N LYS A 472 -17.66 21.92 -13.41
CA LYS A 472 -18.15 23.19 -13.98
C LYS A 472 -18.32 23.11 -15.50
N GLY A 473 -19.54 23.42 -15.98
CA GLY A 473 -19.87 23.43 -17.40
C GLY A 473 -20.28 22.11 -17.98
N TYR A 474 -20.33 21.05 -17.14
CA TYR A 474 -20.70 19.69 -17.52
C TYR A 474 -22.04 19.28 -16.91
N MET A 475 -22.63 18.24 -17.48
CA MET A 475 -23.93 17.70 -17.10
C MET A 475 -23.73 16.35 -16.44
N LEU A 476 -24.36 16.15 -15.27
CA LEU A 476 -24.38 14.85 -14.59
C LEU A 476 -25.28 13.85 -15.33
N GLU A 477 -26.32 14.34 -15.97
CA GLU A 477 -27.20 13.53 -16.80
C GLU A 477 -26.43 12.97 -18.00
N GLN A 478 -26.54 11.65 -18.23
CA GLN A 478 -25.82 10.92 -19.27
C GLN A 478 -24.32 10.76 -19.03
N ALA A 479 -23.83 11.06 -17.82
CA ALA A 479 -22.48 10.66 -17.40
C ALA A 479 -22.37 9.13 -17.47
N TYR A 480 -21.21 8.63 -17.92
CA TYR A 480 -20.97 7.20 -17.95
C TYR A 480 -19.52 6.87 -17.59
N ILE A 481 -19.34 5.62 -17.14
CA ILE A 481 -18.01 5.06 -16.90
C ILE A 481 -17.60 4.24 -18.12
N GLU A 482 -16.49 4.57 -18.75
CA GLU A 482 -15.93 3.82 -19.86
C GLU A 482 -15.34 2.51 -19.33
N GLY A 483 -15.99 1.38 -19.63
CA GLY A 483 -15.54 0.04 -19.24
C GLY A 483 -14.86 -0.69 -20.39
N ASP A 484 -14.38 -1.91 -20.13
CA ASP A 484 -13.61 -2.75 -21.08
C ASP A 484 -14.29 -2.99 -22.43
N ASN A 485 -15.57 -2.68 -22.61
CA ASN A 485 -16.33 -2.87 -23.81
C ASN A 485 -17.03 -1.60 -24.32
N GLY A 486 -16.68 -0.42 -23.82
CA GLY A 486 -17.34 0.84 -24.20
C GLY A 486 -18.83 0.87 -23.88
N LYS A 487 -19.30 0.03 -22.97
CA LYS A 487 -20.70 0.08 -22.53
C LYS A 487 -20.89 1.29 -21.64
N LEU A 488 -21.86 2.10 -22.03
CA LEU A 488 -22.37 3.16 -21.19
C LEU A 488 -22.97 2.51 -19.92
N ALA A 489 -22.27 2.64 -18.80
CA ALA A 489 -22.90 2.46 -17.51
C ALA A 489 -23.53 3.79 -17.13
N GLU A 490 -24.62 3.78 -16.39
CA GLU A 490 -25.09 4.97 -15.70
C GLU A 490 -23.95 5.50 -14.82
N ASN A 491 -24.06 6.71 -14.31
CA ASN A 491 -23.06 7.36 -13.41
C ASN A 491 -22.76 6.57 -12.12
N TYR A 492 -22.95 5.27 -12.17
CA TYR A 492 -22.82 4.32 -11.08
C TYR A 492 -22.00 3.11 -11.51
N TYR A 493 -21.04 2.74 -10.68
CA TYR A 493 -20.17 1.59 -10.91
C TYR A 493 -20.08 0.73 -9.66
N LEU A 494 -20.04 -0.60 -9.85
CA LEU A 494 -19.88 -1.58 -8.78
C LEU A 494 -18.68 -2.49 -9.07
N THR A 495 -17.80 -2.63 -8.10
CA THR A 495 -16.66 -3.54 -8.19
C THR A 495 -16.47 -4.34 -6.91
N GLN A 496 -15.83 -5.50 -7.02
CA GLN A 496 -15.53 -6.37 -5.88
C GLN A 496 -14.03 -6.48 -5.65
N ILE A 497 -13.63 -6.36 -4.42
CA ILE A 497 -12.27 -6.62 -3.94
C ILE A 497 -12.24 -8.08 -3.48
N VAL A 498 -11.48 -8.93 -4.17
CA VAL A 498 -11.46 -10.38 -3.97
C VAL A 498 -10.08 -10.91 -3.56
N GLN A 499 -10.06 -12.10 -2.98
CA GLN A 499 -8.87 -12.69 -2.34
C GLN A 499 -7.71 -13.00 -3.31
N ASN A 500 -7.99 -13.31 -4.55
CA ASN A 500 -6.94 -13.65 -5.51
C ASN A 500 -6.27 -12.40 -6.08
N GLY A 501 -5.81 -11.58 -5.22
CA GLY A 501 -4.92 -10.43 -5.23
C GLY A 501 -4.80 -9.58 -6.50
N ASN A 502 -4.90 -10.19 -7.62
CA ASN A 502 -4.81 -9.57 -8.94
C ASN A 502 -6.15 -9.54 -9.66
N GLN A 503 -7.24 -9.94 -9.01
CA GLN A 503 -8.59 -9.93 -9.56
C GLN A 503 -9.53 -8.98 -8.81
N THR A 504 -9.01 -7.84 -8.45
CA THR A 504 -9.89 -6.71 -8.29
C THR A 504 -10.25 -6.27 -9.69
N ASN A 505 -11.54 -6.10 -10.00
CA ASN A 505 -11.94 -5.43 -11.24
C ASN A 505 -11.44 -3.97 -11.29
N ILE A 506 -10.84 -3.50 -10.21
CA ILE A 506 -9.97 -2.34 -10.15
C ILE A 506 -8.59 -2.84 -10.58
N GLN A 507 -8.43 -3.05 -11.87
CA GLN A 507 -7.17 -3.55 -12.41
C GLN A 507 -6.10 -2.46 -12.30
N GLY A 508 -4.99 -2.82 -11.68
CA GLY A 508 -3.83 -1.96 -11.65
C GLY A 508 -3.44 -1.51 -13.05
N GLY A 509 -3.45 -0.21 -13.26
CA GLY A 509 -3.12 0.41 -14.54
C GLY A 509 -4.30 0.76 -15.44
N ASN A 510 -5.52 0.30 -15.18
CA ASN A 510 -6.71 0.78 -15.88
C ASN A 510 -7.44 1.80 -15.01
N ASN A 511 -7.21 3.06 -15.29
CA ASN A 511 -7.97 4.14 -14.71
C ASN A 511 -9.41 4.05 -15.23
N TYR A 512 -10.39 4.20 -14.34
CA TYR A 512 -11.76 4.38 -14.79
C TYR A 512 -11.88 5.76 -15.41
N LYS A 513 -12.27 5.78 -16.67
CA LYS A 513 -12.58 7.02 -17.38
C LYS A 513 -14.05 7.32 -17.20
N ILE A 514 -14.33 8.43 -16.55
CA ILE A 514 -15.69 8.90 -16.28
C ILE A 514 -15.95 10.09 -17.16
N ALA A 515 -16.88 9.92 -18.08
CA ALA A 515 -17.17 10.86 -19.13
C ALA A 515 -18.45 11.64 -18.84
N ASP A 516 -18.38 12.95 -18.86
CA ASP A 516 -19.54 13.83 -18.82
C ASP A 516 -19.69 14.56 -20.14
N ARG A 517 -20.93 14.90 -20.46
CA ARG A 517 -21.24 15.75 -21.59
C ARG A 517 -21.17 17.21 -21.18
N ILE A 518 -20.48 18.00 -22.00
CA ILE A 518 -20.43 19.45 -21.79
C ILE A 518 -21.81 20.05 -22.05
N CYS A 519 -22.16 21.07 -21.27
CA CYS A 519 -23.34 21.91 -21.52
C CYS A 519 -23.18 22.65 -22.83
N ARG A 520 -24.20 22.57 -23.72
CA ARG A 520 -24.22 23.23 -25.01
C ARG A 520 -25.48 24.04 -25.22
N GLY A 521 -25.35 25.16 -25.88
CA GLY A 521 -26.48 26.03 -26.23
C GLY A 521 -26.29 26.68 -27.58
N ASP A 522 -27.24 27.48 -27.94
CA ASP A 522 -27.29 28.17 -29.19
C ASP A 522 -27.46 29.67 -28.95
N ILE A 523 -27.34 30.45 -30.02
CA ILE A 523 -27.62 31.89 -30.04
C ILE A 523 -28.55 32.23 -31.20
N GLU A 524 -29.27 33.28 -31.02
CA GLU A 524 -30.03 33.95 -32.09
C GLU A 524 -29.99 35.48 -31.95
N PHE A 525 -30.11 36.20 -33.04
CA PHE A 525 -30.24 37.64 -33.06
C PHE A 525 -30.81 38.18 -34.37
N GLN A 526 -31.34 39.38 -34.32
CA GLN A 526 -31.79 40.15 -35.46
C GLN A 526 -30.84 41.32 -35.72
N LYS A 527 -30.33 41.49 -36.93
CA LYS A 527 -29.50 42.63 -37.36
C LYS A 527 -30.31 43.69 -38.05
N LYS A 528 -30.25 44.91 -37.57
CA LYS A 528 -30.95 46.06 -38.17
C LYS A 528 -30.09 47.32 -38.23
N ASP A 529 -30.38 48.12 -39.18
CA ASP A 529 -29.93 49.51 -39.24
C ASP A 529 -30.64 50.34 -38.16
N GLU A 530 -29.88 51.15 -37.44
CA GLU A 530 -30.45 51.91 -36.31
C GLU A 530 -31.42 53.03 -36.76
N GLU A 531 -31.12 53.69 -37.87
CA GLU A 531 -31.93 54.81 -38.34
C GLU A 531 -33.18 54.34 -39.08
N THR A 532 -33.04 53.45 -40.01
CA THR A 532 -34.13 53.00 -40.87
C THR A 532 -34.93 51.83 -40.24
N GLN A 533 -34.44 51.21 -39.25
CA GLN A 533 -34.97 49.94 -38.61
C GLN A 533 -35.15 48.78 -39.60
N MET A 534 -34.55 48.90 -40.77
CA MET A 534 -34.60 47.87 -41.80
C MET A 534 -33.64 46.72 -41.43
N ALA A 535 -34.01 45.51 -41.77
CA ALA A 535 -33.17 44.35 -41.64
C ALA A 535 -31.91 44.47 -42.52
N MET A 536 -30.76 44.06 -41.98
CA MET A 536 -29.48 44.07 -42.71
C MET A 536 -29.10 42.62 -43.02
N ALA A 537 -29.31 42.27 -44.29
CA ALA A 537 -28.95 40.93 -44.82
C ALA A 537 -27.46 40.84 -45.13
N GLY A 538 -26.91 39.64 -45.10
CA GLY A 538 -25.53 39.37 -45.53
C GLY A 538 -24.44 40.00 -44.65
N ILE A 539 -24.76 40.37 -43.42
CA ILE A 539 -23.78 40.97 -42.50
C ILE A 539 -22.93 39.87 -41.87
N PRO A 540 -21.61 39.87 -42.10
CA PRO A 540 -20.72 38.87 -41.52
C PRO A 540 -20.34 39.21 -40.06
N PHE A 541 -20.33 38.18 -39.21
CA PHE A 541 -19.85 38.26 -37.86
C PHE A 541 -18.77 37.22 -37.61
N GLN A 542 -17.83 37.54 -36.76
CA GLN A 542 -16.86 36.62 -36.21
C GLN A 542 -17.23 36.27 -34.77
N ILE A 543 -17.31 34.98 -34.48
CA ILE A 543 -17.51 34.50 -33.14
C ILE A 543 -16.18 33.82 -32.69
N THR A 544 -15.68 34.19 -31.53
CA THR A 544 -14.43 33.66 -30.99
C THR A 544 -14.64 33.21 -29.55
N SER A 545 -14.34 31.95 -29.28
CA SER A 545 -14.24 31.43 -27.91
C SER A 545 -13.18 32.20 -27.13
N VAL A 546 -13.51 32.66 -25.93
CA VAL A 546 -12.56 33.37 -25.07
C VAL A 546 -11.55 32.44 -24.49
N THR A 547 -11.93 31.16 -24.24
CA THR A 547 -11.08 30.17 -23.60
C THR A 547 -10.16 29.45 -24.59
N THR A 548 -10.69 28.96 -25.70
CA THR A 548 -9.92 28.15 -26.66
C THR A 548 -9.30 28.95 -27.80
N GLY A 549 -9.87 30.14 -28.09
CA GLY A 549 -9.54 30.95 -29.26
C GLY A 549 -10.13 30.40 -30.56
N GLU A 550 -10.90 29.29 -30.51
CA GLU A 550 -11.64 28.80 -31.68
C GLU A 550 -12.50 29.88 -32.27
N CYS A 551 -12.45 30.04 -33.57
CA CYS A 551 -13.03 31.18 -34.27
C CYS A 551 -13.77 30.72 -35.50
N HIS A 552 -15.03 31.20 -35.64
CA HIS A 552 -15.90 30.91 -36.75
C HIS A 552 -16.53 32.20 -37.29
N ARG A 553 -16.82 32.23 -38.59
CA ARG A 553 -17.55 33.32 -39.23
C ARG A 553 -18.97 32.89 -39.56
N ILE A 554 -19.90 33.72 -39.31
CA ILE A 554 -21.32 33.57 -39.62
C ILE A 554 -21.81 34.74 -40.40
N MET A 555 -22.99 34.62 -41.01
CA MET A 555 -23.62 35.70 -41.81
C MET A 555 -25.11 35.74 -41.53
N THR A 556 -25.71 36.91 -41.47
CA THR A 556 -27.17 37.08 -41.38
C THR A 556 -27.83 36.67 -42.70
N ASP A 557 -29.06 36.13 -42.60
CA ASP A 557 -29.88 35.75 -43.74
C ASP A 557 -30.51 36.98 -44.44
N GLU A 558 -31.38 36.74 -45.43
CA GLU A 558 -32.09 37.76 -46.19
C GLU A 558 -32.99 38.65 -45.33
N ASN A 559 -33.37 38.16 -44.14
CA ASN A 559 -34.19 38.90 -43.16
C ASN A 559 -33.31 39.57 -42.09
N GLY A 560 -32.00 39.54 -42.21
CA GLY A 560 -31.08 40.04 -41.20
C GLY A 560 -31.05 39.20 -39.91
N TYR A 561 -31.56 37.97 -39.95
CA TYR A 561 -31.62 37.05 -38.81
C TYR A 561 -30.48 36.05 -38.84
N PHE A 562 -30.07 35.65 -37.69
CA PHE A 562 -29.14 34.52 -37.49
C PHE A 562 -29.57 33.66 -36.32
N SER A 563 -29.55 32.35 -36.49
CA SER A 563 -29.63 31.37 -35.41
C SER A 563 -28.62 30.26 -35.63
N SER A 564 -28.00 29.82 -34.54
CA SER A 564 -27.10 28.66 -34.58
C SER A 564 -27.83 27.34 -34.36
N ALA A 565 -29.12 27.36 -34.03
CA ALA A 565 -29.88 26.15 -33.72
C ALA A 565 -30.00 25.23 -34.95
N SER A 566 -29.86 23.91 -34.72
CA SER A 566 -29.86 22.89 -35.78
C SER A 566 -31.17 22.71 -36.54
N ASP A 567 -32.30 23.25 -36.02
CA ASP A 567 -33.60 23.34 -36.70
C ASP A 567 -33.68 24.53 -37.68
N TYR A 568 -32.83 25.52 -37.47
CA TYR A 568 -32.63 26.61 -38.40
C TYR A 568 -31.63 26.25 -39.51
N THR A 569 -30.42 25.82 -39.12
CA THR A 569 -29.36 25.35 -40.04
C THR A 569 -28.52 24.27 -39.40
N LYS A 570 -28.27 23.14 -40.14
CA LYS A 570 -27.46 22.04 -39.64
C LYS A 570 -26.08 22.48 -39.22
N HIS A 571 -25.61 21.98 -38.10
CA HIS A 571 -24.28 22.32 -37.59
C HIS A 571 -23.16 21.89 -38.55
N SER A 572 -22.13 22.70 -38.64
CA SER A 572 -20.97 22.44 -39.50
C SER A 572 -19.68 22.96 -38.86
N LYS A 573 -18.58 22.23 -39.01
CA LYS A 573 -17.23 22.72 -38.70
C LYS A 573 -16.71 23.67 -39.76
N ASP A 574 -17.23 23.54 -41.00
CA ASP A 574 -16.93 24.43 -42.10
C ASP A 574 -17.71 25.73 -41.86
N THR A 575 -16.97 26.72 -41.44
CA THR A 575 -17.58 28.00 -41.18
C THR A 575 -17.85 28.72 -42.44
N ASN A 576 -18.96 29.32 -42.46
CA ASN A 576 -19.57 30.16 -43.39
C ASN A 576 -18.71 31.36 -43.88
N SER A 577 -17.85 31.13 -44.77
CA SER A 577 -17.13 32.23 -45.41
C SER A 577 -17.98 32.90 -46.47
N GLY A 578 -19.19 33.37 -46.10
CA GLY A 578 -20.03 34.16 -46.98
C GLY A 578 -21.34 33.53 -47.40
N GLN A 579 -21.86 32.54 -46.67
CA GLN A 579 -23.18 31.95 -46.95
C GLN A 579 -24.01 31.84 -45.67
N SER A 580 -25.23 32.33 -45.70
CA SER A 580 -26.17 32.28 -44.57
C SER A 580 -26.67 30.88 -44.23
N GLU A 581 -26.53 29.94 -45.18
CA GLU A 581 -27.04 28.57 -45.08
C GLU A 581 -26.09 27.58 -44.39
N SER A 582 -24.87 27.98 -44.08
CA SER A 582 -23.90 27.13 -43.39
C SER A 582 -24.05 27.29 -41.89
N GLY A 583 -24.21 26.18 -41.17
CA GLY A 583 -24.24 26.19 -39.73
C GLY A 583 -22.86 26.40 -39.11
N VAL A 584 -22.86 26.49 -37.81
CA VAL A 584 -21.64 26.63 -37.00
C VAL A 584 -21.54 25.54 -35.99
N TRP A 585 -20.30 25.14 -35.64
CA TRP A 585 -20.03 24.19 -34.58
C TRP A 585 -18.71 24.52 -33.90
N PHE A 586 -18.76 24.78 -32.61
CA PHE A 586 -17.61 24.93 -31.74
C PHE A 586 -17.35 23.61 -31.02
N GLY A 587 -16.17 23.07 -31.12
CA GLY A 587 -15.88 21.78 -30.56
C GLY A 587 -14.40 21.55 -30.28
N THR A 588 -13.56 22.57 -30.41
CA THR A 588 -12.12 22.41 -30.21
C THR A 588 -11.75 22.62 -28.74
N ASN A 589 -10.95 21.71 -28.21
CA ASN A 589 -10.35 21.87 -26.90
C ASN A 589 -9.02 22.66 -26.98
N SER A 590 -8.41 22.91 -25.84
CA SER A 590 -7.14 23.67 -25.74
C SER A 590 -5.95 23.01 -26.46
N ASN A 591 -6.06 21.75 -26.85
CA ASN A 591 -5.02 21.01 -27.60
C ASN A 591 -5.27 21.02 -29.13
N GLY A 592 -6.40 21.60 -29.57
CA GLY A 592 -6.79 21.58 -30.97
C GLY A 592 -7.52 20.31 -31.42
N GLU A 593 -7.88 19.41 -30.50
CA GLU A 593 -8.72 18.26 -30.77
C GLU A 593 -10.17 18.71 -30.89
N SER A 594 -10.91 18.13 -31.82
CA SER A 594 -12.27 18.59 -32.15
C SER A 594 -13.31 17.49 -31.94
N ALA A 595 -14.35 17.82 -31.17
CA ALA A 595 -15.52 16.97 -31.05
C ALA A 595 -16.27 16.83 -32.38
N GLU A 596 -16.94 15.69 -32.57
CA GLU A 596 -17.77 15.45 -33.73
C GLU A 596 -19.04 16.32 -33.70
N VAL A 597 -19.49 16.76 -34.89
CA VAL A 597 -20.71 17.52 -35.01
C VAL A 597 -21.91 16.68 -34.61
N ASN A 598 -22.79 17.27 -33.82
CA ASN A 598 -24.03 16.62 -33.39
C ASN A 598 -25.20 17.60 -33.30
N ASP A 599 -26.13 17.46 -34.24
CA ASP A 599 -27.32 18.29 -34.31
C ASP A 599 -28.33 18.14 -33.16
N ALA A 600 -28.12 17.11 -32.26
CA ALA A 600 -28.95 16.97 -31.08
C ALA A 600 -28.55 17.89 -29.92
N TYR A 601 -27.43 18.57 -30.04
CA TYR A 601 -26.89 19.50 -29.03
C TYR A 601 -26.78 20.93 -29.62
N GLY A 602 -26.58 21.91 -28.78
CA GLY A 602 -26.30 23.27 -29.25
C GLY A 602 -24.93 23.43 -29.89
N ALA A 603 -24.78 24.41 -30.77
CA ALA A 603 -23.56 24.68 -31.50
C ALA A 603 -22.36 25.03 -30.61
N PHE A 604 -22.63 25.69 -29.48
CA PHE A 604 -21.62 26.29 -28.59
C PHE A 604 -21.51 25.54 -27.27
N PRO A 605 -20.35 25.01 -26.89
CA PRO A 605 -20.12 24.51 -25.56
C PRO A 605 -20.12 25.63 -24.50
N TYR A 606 -20.23 25.24 -23.23
CA TYR A 606 -20.13 26.16 -22.10
C TYR A 606 -18.86 27.00 -22.20
N ASP A 607 -19.03 28.31 -22.44
CA ASP A 607 -17.94 29.28 -22.53
C ASP A 607 -18.51 30.73 -22.57
N THR A 608 -17.61 31.66 -22.65
CA THR A 608 -17.88 33.04 -23.04
C THR A 608 -17.32 33.30 -24.44
N TYR A 609 -18.09 33.92 -25.28
CA TYR A 609 -17.75 34.20 -26.67
C TYR A 609 -17.72 35.66 -26.94
N ARG A 610 -16.81 36.13 -27.83
CA ARG A 610 -16.86 37.44 -28.45
C ARG A 610 -17.61 37.33 -29.75
N LEU A 611 -18.52 38.24 -29.97
CA LEU A 611 -19.26 38.44 -31.22
C LEU A 611 -18.86 39.78 -31.80
N GLU A 612 -18.17 39.77 -32.94
CA GLU A 612 -17.65 40.95 -33.59
C GLU A 612 -18.17 41.00 -35.03
N GLU A 613 -18.84 42.06 -35.36
CA GLU A 613 -19.27 42.37 -36.72
C GLU A 613 -18.05 42.67 -37.58
N LEU A 614 -18.02 42.13 -38.78
CA LEU A 614 -16.96 42.37 -39.76
C LEU A 614 -17.40 43.36 -40.80
N ARG A 615 -16.46 44.11 -41.38
CA ARG A 615 -16.73 45.11 -42.43
C ARG A 615 -17.12 44.39 -43.74
N CYS A 616 -18.20 44.89 -44.39
CA CYS A 616 -18.67 44.49 -45.71
C CYS A 616 -19.27 45.74 -46.42
N GLU A 617 -19.79 45.58 -47.65
CA GLU A 617 -20.36 46.68 -48.43
C GLU A 617 -21.58 47.24 -47.75
N GLU A 618 -22.44 46.43 -47.14
CA GLU A 618 -23.72 46.83 -46.53
C GLU A 618 -23.55 47.59 -45.20
N ASN A 619 -22.35 47.57 -44.61
CA ASN A 619 -22.08 48.25 -43.34
C ASN A 619 -20.87 49.20 -43.41
N VAL A 620 -20.44 49.59 -44.60
CA VAL A 620 -19.23 50.40 -44.82
C VAL A 620 -19.25 51.73 -44.04
N ASP A 621 -20.41 52.33 -43.89
CA ASP A 621 -20.67 53.65 -43.25
C ASP A 621 -21.22 53.44 -41.81
N LYS A 622 -21.26 52.29 -41.30
CA LYS A 622 -21.83 51.96 -39.96
C LYS A 622 -20.75 51.72 -38.93
N VAL A 623 -21.13 51.90 -37.66
CA VAL A 623 -20.34 51.52 -36.51
C VAL A 623 -20.53 50.04 -36.26
N LEU A 624 -19.45 49.25 -36.36
CA LEU A 624 -19.51 47.80 -36.20
C LEU A 624 -19.80 47.39 -34.75
N TYR A 625 -20.66 46.39 -34.60
CA TYR A 625 -21.00 45.82 -33.31
C TYR A 625 -19.83 44.99 -32.74
N LYS A 626 -19.58 45.13 -31.43
CA LYS A 626 -18.72 44.28 -30.64
C LYS A 626 -19.39 43.96 -29.31
N GLY A 627 -19.62 42.69 -29.05
CA GLY A 627 -20.26 42.23 -27.84
C GLY A 627 -19.72 40.91 -27.36
N THR A 628 -20.27 40.42 -26.26
CA THR A 628 -19.99 39.10 -25.73
C THR A 628 -21.29 38.44 -25.33
N PHE A 629 -21.32 37.11 -25.45
CA PHE A 629 -22.39 36.29 -24.92
C PHE A 629 -21.80 35.11 -24.15
N ARG A 630 -22.61 34.43 -23.37
CA ARG A 630 -22.19 33.29 -22.56
C ARG A 630 -23.16 32.13 -22.69
N ILE A 631 -22.65 30.94 -22.95
CA ILE A 631 -23.36 29.70 -22.86
C ILE A 631 -23.15 29.14 -21.47
N SER A 632 -24.23 28.95 -20.70
CA SER A 632 -24.18 28.47 -19.30
C SER A 632 -25.33 27.52 -18.96
N ARG A 633 -26.22 27.26 -19.90
CA ARG A 633 -27.36 26.34 -19.76
C ARG A 633 -27.41 25.40 -20.95
N ASP A 634 -27.68 24.16 -20.66
CA ASP A 634 -27.80 23.12 -21.70
C ASP A 634 -29.10 23.30 -22.52
N ARG A 635 -29.00 23.08 -23.83
CA ARG A 635 -30.13 23.17 -24.78
C ARG A 635 -30.95 24.45 -24.68
N TYR A 636 -30.25 25.53 -24.48
CA TYR A 636 -30.88 26.86 -24.38
C TYR A 636 -30.35 27.78 -25.49
N VAL A 637 -31.30 28.46 -26.16
CA VAL A 637 -30.97 29.48 -27.15
C VAL A 637 -30.85 30.79 -26.43
N VAL A 638 -29.70 31.44 -26.52
CA VAL A 638 -29.46 32.77 -25.98
C VAL A 638 -29.90 33.80 -27.03
N ASP A 639 -31.04 34.43 -26.80
CA ASP A 639 -31.51 35.53 -27.64
C ASP A 639 -30.70 36.80 -27.31
N LEU A 640 -29.90 37.25 -28.30
CA LEU A 640 -29.10 38.48 -28.18
C LEU A 640 -29.92 39.72 -28.59
N GLY A 641 -31.18 39.54 -28.97
CA GLY A 641 -32.09 40.59 -29.35
C GLY A 641 -31.73 41.24 -30.68
N THR A 642 -32.05 42.52 -30.80
CA THR A 642 -31.74 43.29 -32.00
C THR A 642 -30.39 43.98 -31.87
N ILE A 643 -29.49 43.68 -32.80
CA ILE A 643 -28.18 44.32 -32.93
C ILE A 643 -28.33 45.47 -33.93
N LEU A 644 -28.12 46.69 -33.46
CA LEU A 644 -28.23 47.90 -34.25
C LEU A 644 -26.86 48.42 -34.66
N ASN A 645 -26.78 48.97 -35.88
CA ASN A 645 -25.63 49.73 -36.34
C ASN A 645 -26.00 51.22 -36.49
N PRO A 646 -25.46 52.05 -35.62
CA PRO A 646 -25.56 53.49 -35.82
C PRO A 646 -24.63 53.93 -36.96
N ASP A 647 -25.07 55.00 -37.63
CA ASP A 647 -24.27 55.65 -38.68
C ASP A 647 -22.97 56.22 -38.10
N LEU A 648 -21.90 56.07 -38.86
CA LEU A 648 -20.66 56.78 -38.62
C LEU A 648 -20.72 58.09 -39.34
N THR A 649 -21.06 59.17 -38.64
CA THR A 649 -21.11 60.46 -39.22
C THR A 649 -19.93 61.30 -38.79
N ILE A 650 -19.46 62.12 -39.73
CA ILE A 650 -18.47 63.16 -39.47
C ILE A 650 -18.93 64.42 -40.19
N ALA A 651 -18.90 65.51 -39.52
CA ALA A 651 -19.18 66.84 -40.11
C ALA A 651 -18.12 67.79 -39.62
N THR A 652 -17.77 68.71 -40.49
CA THR A 652 -16.81 69.76 -40.18
C THR A 652 -17.39 71.12 -40.34
N SER A 653 -16.90 72.04 -39.57
CA SER A 653 -17.28 73.44 -39.67
C SER A 653 -16.06 74.34 -39.50
N ALA A 654 -15.50 74.76 -40.61
CA ALA A 654 -14.26 75.52 -40.62
C ALA A 654 -14.61 77.03 -40.46
N LYS A 655 -13.84 77.69 -39.61
CA LYS A 655 -13.94 79.14 -39.39
C LYS A 655 -12.56 79.74 -39.40
N ASP A 656 -12.50 80.98 -39.88
CA ASP A 656 -11.30 81.80 -39.70
C ASP A 656 -11.16 82.23 -38.23
N GLU A 657 -9.96 82.02 -37.64
CA GLU A 657 -9.73 82.41 -36.25
C GLU A 657 -9.88 83.86 -35.94
N ALA A 658 -9.44 84.75 -36.87
CA ALA A 658 -9.43 86.17 -36.65
C ALA A 658 -10.87 86.81 -36.79
N THR A 659 -11.66 86.27 -37.73
CA THR A 659 -13.05 86.82 -37.96
C THR A 659 -14.12 86.08 -37.19
N GLY A 660 -13.81 84.79 -36.73
CA GLY A 660 -14.82 83.94 -36.12
C GLY A 660 -15.93 83.45 -37.06
N THR A 661 -15.82 83.73 -38.36
CA THR A 661 -16.82 83.42 -39.39
C THR A 661 -16.30 82.44 -40.43
N HIS A 662 -17.16 82.01 -41.37
CA HIS A 662 -16.75 81.17 -42.50
C HIS A 662 -16.05 81.94 -43.64
N TYR A 663 -15.73 83.23 -43.41
CA TYR A 663 -15.06 84.09 -44.30
C TYR A 663 -13.77 84.60 -43.71
N SER A 664 -12.73 84.58 -44.46
CA SER A 664 -11.40 85.03 -44.08
C SER A 664 -11.03 86.30 -44.85
N ASN A 665 -10.28 87.21 -44.27
CA ASN A 665 -9.67 88.31 -45.02
C ASN A 665 -8.54 87.70 -45.89
N ALA A 666 -8.23 88.46 -46.99
CA ALA A 666 -7.14 88.05 -47.87
C ALA A 666 -5.79 88.50 -47.28
N ASP A 667 -5.39 87.88 -46.20
CA ASP A 667 -4.17 88.18 -45.48
C ASP A 667 -3.07 87.21 -45.93
N GLU A 668 -1.81 87.53 -45.74
CA GLU A 668 -0.65 86.71 -46.09
C GLU A 668 -0.64 85.40 -45.30
N LYS A 669 -1.26 85.41 -44.14
CA LYS A 669 -1.35 84.24 -43.25
C LYS A 669 -2.73 84.18 -42.63
N VAL A 670 -3.40 83.07 -42.90
CA VAL A 670 -4.73 82.78 -42.38
C VAL A 670 -4.66 81.53 -41.51
N THR A 671 -5.29 81.62 -40.34
CA THR A 671 -5.48 80.47 -39.46
C THR A 671 -6.93 80.01 -39.55
N ILE A 672 -7.15 78.77 -39.98
CA ILE A 672 -8.48 78.15 -40.05
C ILE A 672 -8.63 77.22 -38.88
N ILE A 673 -9.66 77.40 -38.08
CA ILE A 673 -10.08 76.43 -37.04
C ILE A 673 -11.21 75.64 -37.62
N ASP A 674 -10.99 74.29 -37.73
CA ASP A 674 -12.05 73.37 -38.18
C ASP A 674 -12.59 72.62 -36.98
N ALA A 675 -13.83 72.80 -36.66
CA ALA A 675 -14.53 72.07 -35.61
C ALA A 675 -15.12 70.78 -36.22
N VAL A 676 -14.60 69.70 -35.87
CA VAL A 676 -15.07 68.39 -36.32
C VAL A 676 -16.05 67.81 -35.29
N THR A 677 -17.28 67.61 -35.76
CA THR A 677 -18.28 66.84 -34.98
C THR A 677 -18.40 65.44 -35.55
N TYR A 678 -18.52 64.47 -34.68
CA TYR A 678 -18.65 63.06 -35.07
C TYR A 678 -19.69 62.37 -34.22
N THR A 679 -20.31 61.32 -34.76
CA THR A 679 -21.15 60.38 -34.05
C THR A 679 -20.66 58.95 -34.35
N GLY A 680 -20.95 58.04 -33.48
CA GLY A 680 -20.63 56.62 -33.70
C GLY A 680 -19.21 56.19 -33.40
N LEU A 681 -18.29 57.10 -33.00
CA LEU A 681 -16.93 56.68 -32.58
C LEU A 681 -16.95 56.04 -31.21
N LYS A 682 -16.16 54.94 -31.03
CA LYS A 682 -16.06 54.21 -29.76
C LYS A 682 -15.06 54.90 -28.84
N LYS A 683 -15.43 55.13 -27.60
CA LYS A 683 -14.54 55.62 -26.54
C LYS A 683 -13.37 54.65 -26.33
N GLY A 684 -12.14 55.18 -26.36
CA GLY A 684 -10.90 54.41 -26.10
C GLY A 684 -10.29 53.78 -27.34
N GLN A 685 -10.85 53.98 -28.53
CA GLN A 685 -10.21 53.63 -29.81
C GLN A 685 -9.49 54.83 -30.38
N GLU A 686 -8.32 54.61 -30.99
CA GLU A 686 -7.58 55.60 -31.73
C GLU A 686 -8.15 55.75 -33.16
N TYR A 687 -8.39 56.98 -33.58
CA TYR A 687 -8.85 57.30 -34.91
C TYR A 687 -7.93 58.36 -35.50
N GLN A 688 -7.63 58.25 -36.79
CA GLN A 688 -6.88 59.23 -37.49
C GLN A 688 -7.86 60.14 -38.25
N LEU A 689 -7.80 61.44 -38.03
CA LEU A 689 -8.54 62.47 -38.82
C LEU A 689 -7.59 63.04 -39.87
N ILE A 690 -7.99 62.94 -41.10
CA ILE A 690 -7.24 63.52 -42.23
C ILE A 690 -8.16 64.60 -42.84
N GLY A 691 -7.71 65.81 -42.78
CA GLY A 691 -8.36 66.93 -43.44
C GLY A 691 -7.62 67.38 -44.70
N THR A 692 -8.32 67.71 -45.75
CA THR A 692 -7.76 68.32 -46.96
C THR A 692 -8.51 69.52 -47.29
N LEU A 693 -7.82 70.66 -47.53
CA LEU A 693 -8.43 71.91 -47.91
C LEU A 693 -8.76 71.88 -49.41
N MET A 694 -10.03 72.09 -49.74
CA MET A 694 -10.56 72.02 -51.09
C MET A 694 -10.93 73.40 -51.63
N ASP A 695 -10.64 73.62 -52.90
CA ASP A 695 -11.17 74.79 -53.58
C ASP A 695 -12.66 74.60 -53.88
N GLN A 696 -13.53 75.49 -53.38
CA GLN A 696 -14.97 75.33 -53.48
C GLN A 696 -15.53 75.43 -54.93
N LYS A 697 -14.80 76.10 -55.82
CA LYS A 697 -15.25 76.26 -57.23
C LYS A 697 -14.86 75.08 -58.10
N THR A 698 -13.70 74.57 -57.84
CA THR A 698 -13.12 73.48 -58.69
C THR A 698 -13.36 72.10 -58.11
N GLY A 699 -13.57 72.01 -56.81
CA GLY A 699 -13.67 70.76 -56.12
C GLY A 699 -12.29 70.00 -56.00
N GLU A 700 -11.19 70.66 -56.28
CA GLU A 700 -9.84 70.08 -56.24
C GLU A 700 -9.14 70.50 -54.96
N PRO A 701 -8.20 69.69 -54.45
CA PRO A 701 -7.36 70.05 -53.28
C PRO A 701 -6.54 71.31 -53.55
N ILE A 702 -6.53 72.22 -52.58
CA ILE A 702 -5.61 73.33 -52.61
C ILE A 702 -4.20 72.86 -52.40
N LEU A 703 -3.32 73.20 -53.37
CA LEU A 703 -1.92 72.73 -53.30
C LEU A 703 -1.01 73.93 -52.92
N ILE A 704 -0.11 73.72 -51.97
CA ILE A 704 1.05 74.55 -51.69
C ILE A 704 2.27 73.77 -51.99
N ASP A 705 3.13 74.29 -52.86
CA ASP A 705 4.32 73.63 -53.38
C ASP A 705 4.03 72.22 -53.95
N GLY A 706 2.88 72.05 -54.61
CA GLY A 706 2.45 70.84 -55.25
C GLY A 706 1.98 69.73 -54.31
N LYS A 707 1.78 70.00 -53.01
CA LYS A 707 1.20 69.08 -52.02
C LYS A 707 -0.13 69.59 -51.52
N PRO A 708 -1.14 68.74 -51.31
CA PRO A 708 -2.39 69.12 -50.64
C PRO A 708 -2.15 69.72 -49.27
N VAL A 709 -2.89 70.75 -48.93
CA VAL A 709 -2.86 71.37 -47.60
C VAL A 709 -3.83 70.67 -46.67
#